data_a55afd167e1c29cd7ef9c41bfd16e5dc
#
_entry.id   a55afd167e1c29cd7ef9c41bfd16e5dc
#
_cell.length_a   1.000
_cell.length_b   1.000
_cell.length_c   1.000
_cell.angle_alpha   90.00
_cell.angle_beta   90.00
_cell.angle_gamma   90.00
#
_symmetry.space_group_name_H-M   'P 1'
#
loop_
_entity.id
_entity.type
_entity.pdbx_description
1 polymer ?
#
loop_
_entity_poly.entity_id
_entity_poly.type
_entity_poly.pdbx_seq_one_letter_code
_entity_poly.pdbx_strand_id
1 'polypeptide(L)'
;LLSRRQRQMCIRDRNLQEFSLDTMVVTATRTAMTVKETPSTVEIVDSKKLEQTQAKTLHDALKGALGVNVFNDFQGRSNVSIRGSESRHVLIMVDGKRLGGEAAYNSANAWDVDRIRMEDVERVEIIRGPAGALYGSDAMGGVINVITKTPDKTTADVNYEYGWYEDGKGAGYKSNLYLQGAEGNYSYKINAGLNKNRPYLDPKGSGDSMNFYGKQQPLSLNVGYKFDNGNELSVDFSKIKEDNQKSTTSTTVMVPGKVWQDKVQTIYNDNKRTDYAITYKGSDDKQDWMFRAYKSVFDKNYKNQNNTRMTMMGKPGKWTLQDPKIDTVKRTLSVIEGKDTFNLSDKNKLTAGFEYRKDQSEGTRLKKPNTSLADGNVHDAYDKAAINYLAAYVQDEFRPDDKWLIIPSVRFDHSDQFSNKLTSNLAATYNAADDVRIKAAIGQGYKTPTVNDLYIFWEMYAANPGGKGQFYVGNPDLKPEKSLSYELSVEKDWGDRSTVHLGVFRSEVKDLISTYWTGKLTDDDPDLYPGVKGDQVMAYKNIPEATLQGVELYGSHRLGKNIYLNAGYTFLDAKDKTNGTRLKDRAKHQVTFGVSYQPENIYAWDLSFDLVSNIGYYFNNGDKSTMGNFVYETKDFTIANIMASRHLNKDTKIYLGIDNISNHQNFGPYSDGNLGRLYRVGMEYKF
;
A
#
# COMPACT_ATOMS: atom_id res chain seq x y z
N LEU A 1 7.23 -9.36 33.33
CA LEU A 1 6.05 -9.16 34.20
C LEU A 1 5.42 -7.79 33.86
N LEU A 2 4.39 -7.79 33.03
CA LEU A 2 3.55 -6.60 32.86
C LEU A 2 3.06 -6.16 34.23
N SER A 3 3.28 -4.90 34.60
CA SER A 3 2.86 -4.36 35.89
C SER A 3 1.35 -4.59 36.09
N ARG A 4 0.89 -4.69 37.35
CA ARG A 4 -0.55 -4.82 37.68
C ARG A 4 -1.44 -3.77 36.99
N ARG A 5 -0.89 -2.59 36.67
CA ARG A 5 -1.56 -1.54 35.86
C ARG A 5 -1.80 -1.95 34.42
N GLN A 6 -0.86 -2.66 33.77
CA GLN A 6 -1.02 -3.14 32.39
C GLN A 6 -2.03 -4.28 32.30
N ARG A 7 -2.16 -5.14 33.33
CA ARG A 7 -3.22 -6.17 33.37
C ARG A 7 -4.63 -5.61 33.62
N GLN A 8 -4.76 -4.47 34.29
CA GLN A 8 -6.06 -3.78 34.47
C GLN A 8 -6.49 -3.00 33.22
N MET A 9 -5.57 -2.60 32.33
CA MET A 9 -5.92 -2.01 31.03
C MET A 9 -6.60 -2.99 30.08
N CYS A 10 -6.22 -4.27 30.08
CA CYS A 10 -6.83 -5.28 29.19
C CYS A 10 -8.31 -5.64 29.52
N ILE A 11 -8.85 -5.25 30.68
CA ILE A 11 -10.22 -5.57 31.09
C ILE A 11 -11.18 -4.38 30.94
N ARG A 12 -10.67 -3.17 30.65
CA ARG A 12 -11.46 -1.95 30.51
C ARG A 12 -11.84 -1.55 29.08
N ASP A 13 -11.50 -2.38 28.10
CA ASP A 13 -11.51 -2.04 26.67
C ASP A 13 -12.85 -2.14 25.93
N ARG A 14 -13.97 -1.91 26.62
CA ARG A 14 -15.28 -1.78 25.94
C ARG A 14 -15.69 -0.34 25.60
N ASN A 15 -14.83 0.66 25.84
CA ASN A 15 -15.14 2.08 25.64
C ASN A 15 -14.05 2.86 24.89
N LEU A 16 -13.33 2.24 23.98
CA LEU A 16 -12.32 2.99 23.21
C LEU A 16 -12.99 3.81 22.12
N GLN A 17 -12.60 5.07 22.05
CA GLN A 17 -12.93 5.98 20.97
C GLN A 17 -12.37 5.44 19.65
N GLU A 18 -13.04 5.73 18.55
CA GLU A 18 -12.56 5.45 17.18
C GLU A 18 -11.17 6.08 16.91
N PHE A 19 -10.76 7.04 17.73
CA PHE A 19 -9.44 7.66 17.73
C PHE A 19 -8.95 7.84 19.16
N SER A 20 -8.23 6.87 19.70
CA SER A 20 -7.65 6.97 21.04
C SER A 20 -6.19 7.43 20.95
N LEU A 21 -5.92 8.63 21.46
CA LEU A 21 -4.56 9.16 21.58
C LEU A 21 -3.69 8.38 22.58
N ASP A 22 -4.31 7.58 23.45
CA ASP A 22 -3.61 6.70 24.39
C ASP A 22 -3.29 5.33 23.78
N THR A 23 -3.66 5.08 22.52
CA THR A 23 -3.30 3.85 21.81
C THR A 23 -1.80 3.79 21.58
N MET A 24 -1.23 2.62 21.89
CA MET A 24 0.20 2.37 21.67
C MET A 24 0.51 2.11 20.20
N VAL A 25 1.50 2.80 19.68
CA VAL A 25 2.08 2.59 18.35
C VAL A 25 3.55 2.22 18.46
N VAL A 26 4.03 1.47 17.49
CA VAL A 26 5.43 1.02 17.45
C VAL A 26 6.16 1.52 16.19
N THR A 27 5.42 1.95 15.18
CA THR A 27 6.01 2.27 13.87
C THR A 27 6.71 3.63 13.88
N ALA A 28 6.19 4.62 14.60
CA ALA A 28 6.71 5.98 14.54
C ALA A 28 8.14 6.11 15.07
N THR A 29 8.51 5.30 16.06
CA THR A 29 9.78 5.38 16.78
C THR A 29 10.53 4.04 16.88
N ARG A 30 9.99 2.98 16.26
CA ARG A 30 10.41 1.58 16.46
C ARG A 30 10.38 1.09 17.94
N THR A 31 9.82 1.89 18.83
CA THR A 31 9.56 1.62 20.24
C THR A 31 8.10 1.83 20.54
N ALA A 32 7.57 1.18 21.56
CA ALA A 32 6.18 1.35 21.97
C ALA A 32 5.97 2.72 22.62
N MET A 33 5.08 3.54 22.05
CA MET A 33 4.77 4.90 22.50
C MET A 33 3.28 5.17 22.25
N THR A 34 2.66 6.05 23.02
CA THR A 34 1.28 6.47 22.73
C THR A 34 1.23 7.41 21.52
N VAL A 35 0.12 7.42 20.78
CA VAL A 35 -0.11 8.38 19.69
C VAL A 35 0.03 9.82 20.19
N LYS A 36 -0.44 10.06 21.42
CA LYS A 36 -0.37 11.36 22.09
C LYS A 36 1.06 11.87 22.25
N GLU A 37 1.98 11.01 22.66
CA GLU A 37 3.40 11.36 22.83
C GLU A 37 4.16 11.44 21.53
N THR A 38 3.78 10.63 20.54
CA THR A 38 4.47 10.52 19.25
C THR A 38 4.58 11.87 18.53
N PRO A 39 5.79 12.35 18.20
CA PRO A 39 5.95 13.65 17.55
C PRO A 39 5.57 13.66 16.07
N SER A 40 5.52 12.50 15.41
CA SER A 40 5.04 12.38 14.03
C SER A 40 3.52 12.29 13.99
N THR A 41 2.91 12.77 12.89
CA THR A 41 1.47 12.57 12.68
C THR A 41 1.18 11.10 12.40
N VAL A 42 0.47 10.44 13.31
CA VAL A 42 0.07 9.03 13.21
C VAL A 42 -1.44 8.91 13.21
N GLU A 43 -1.97 8.10 12.29
CA GLU A 43 -3.36 7.65 12.30
C GLU A 43 -3.42 6.14 12.52
N ILE A 44 -4.40 5.69 13.29
CA ILE A 44 -4.63 4.28 13.58
C ILE A 44 -6.00 3.89 13.03
N VAL A 45 -6.02 2.85 12.20
CA VAL A 45 -7.24 2.11 11.89
C VAL A 45 -7.25 0.88 12.78
N ASP A 46 -7.98 0.93 13.87
CA ASP A 46 -8.03 -0.13 14.88
C ASP A 46 -8.96 -1.29 14.48
N SER A 47 -8.95 -2.36 15.26
CA SER A 47 -9.80 -3.54 15.04
C SER A 47 -11.29 -3.19 15.01
N LYS A 48 -11.70 -2.22 15.81
CA LYS A 48 -13.10 -1.77 15.89
C LYS A 48 -13.53 -1.09 14.58
N LYS A 49 -12.72 -0.20 14.01
CA LYS A 49 -12.98 0.42 12.71
C LYS A 49 -12.97 -0.62 11.58
N LEU A 50 -12.02 -1.58 11.62
CA LEU A 50 -11.97 -2.68 10.67
C LEU A 50 -13.25 -3.55 10.71
N GLU A 51 -13.76 -3.84 11.90
CA GLU A 51 -15.01 -4.57 12.09
C GLU A 51 -16.26 -3.78 11.67
N GLN A 52 -16.30 -2.47 11.94
CA GLN A 52 -17.42 -1.60 11.56
C GLN A 52 -17.55 -1.44 10.05
N THR A 53 -16.44 -1.29 9.36
CA THR A 53 -16.42 -1.14 7.90
C THR A 53 -16.38 -2.47 7.18
N GLN A 54 -16.22 -3.59 7.92
CA GLN A 54 -16.00 -4.91 7.33
C GLN A 54 -14.89 -4.90 6.28
N ALA A 55 -13.78 -4.22 6.61
CA ALA A 55 -12.60 -4.16 5.77
C ALA A 55 -12.00 -5.56 5.60
N LYS A 56 -11.78 -6.01 4.36
CA LYS A 56 -11.22 -7.33 4.04
C LYS A 56 -9.80 -7.26 3.49
N THR A 57 -9.38 -6.11 3.02
CA THR A 57 -8.04 -5.87 2.49
C THR A 57 -7.48 -4.56 3.05
N LEU A 58 -6.18 -4.34 2.89
CA LEU A 58 -5.57 -3.06 3.24
C LEU A 58 -6.19 -1.91 2.44
N HIS A 59 -6.57 -2.13 1.17
CA HIS A 59 -7.33 -1.17 0.38
C HIS A 59 -8.59 -0.69 1.13
N ASP A 60 -9.38 -1.64 1.65
CA ASP A 60 -10.61 -1.30 2.36
C ASP A 60 -10.33 -0.57 3.67
N ALA A 61 -9.29 -0.96 4.40
CA ALA A 61 -8.87 -0.34 5.65
C ALA A 61 -8.39 1.11 5.47
N LEU A 62 -7.80 1.43 4.32
CA LEU A 62 -7.27 2.76 4.02
C LEU A 62 -8.31 3.74 3.45
N LYS A 63 -9.51 3.26 3.11
CA LYS A 63 -10.60 4.13 2.65
C LYS A 63 -10.97 5.13 3.75
N GLY A 64 -10.89 6.41 3.42
CA GLY A 64 -11.22 7.47 4.37
C GLY A 64 -10.10 7.88 5.32
N ALA A 65 -8.92 7.26 5.27
CA ALA A 65 -7.77 7.75 6.01
C ALA A 65 -7.32 9.12 5.48
N LEU A 66 -7.06 10.05 6.41
CA LEU A 66 -6.77 11.45 6.06
C LEU A 66 -5.46 11.59 5.29
N GLY A 67 -5.46 12.34 4.18
CA GLY A 67 -4.27 12.55 3.36
C GLY A 67 -3.75 11.29 2.67
N VAL A 68 -4.49 10.17 2.76
CA VAL A 68 -4.22 8.93 2.04
C VAL A 68 -5.08 8.87 0.79
N ASN A 69 -4.45 8.61 -0.34
CA ASN A 69 -5.16 8.44 -1.61
C ASN A 69 -4.90 7.04 -2.15
N VAL A 70 -5.97 6.29 -2.40
CA VAL A 70 -5.92 4.99 -3.08
C VAL A 70 -6.39 5.18 -4.51
N PHE A 71 -5.59 4.75 -5.48
CA PHE A 71 -5.84 4.93 -6.90
C PHE A 71 -5.36 3.72 -7.70
N ASN A 72 -5.86 3.56 -8.91
CA ASN A 72 -5.48 2.45 -9.77
C ASN A 72 -4.31 2.78 -10.69
N ASP A 73 -3.45 1.80 -10.91
CA ASP A 73 -2.44 1.85 -11.98
C ASP A 73 -3.07 1.55 -13.37
N PHE A 74 -2.24 1.57 -14.41
CA PHE A 74 -2.66 1.28 -15.78
C PHE A 74 -3.23 -0.14 -15.98
N GLN A 75 -2.98 -1.07 -15.06
CA GLN A 75 -3.56 -2.41 -15.08
C GLN A 75 -4.84 -2.51 -14.23
N GLY A 76 -5.25 -1.45 -13.55
CA GLY A 76 -6.39 -1.44 -12.66
C GLY A 76 -6.12 -2.07 -11.29
N ARG A 77 -4.86 -2.02 -10.81
CA ARG A 77 -4.46 -2.48 -9.48
C ARG A 77 -4.35 -1.29 -8.53
N SER A 78 -4.78 -1.48 -7.30
CA SER A 78 -4.79 -0.40 -6.31
C SER A 78 -3.40 -0.06 -5.80
N ASN A 79 -3.05 1.21 -5.85
CA ASN A 79 -1.88 1.81 -5.22
C ASN A 79 -2.28 2.74 -4.10
N VAL A 80 -1.35 3.04 -3.21
CA VAL A 80 -1.56 4.01 -2.14
C VAL A 80 -0.48 5.09 -2.16
N SER A 81 -0.88 6.33 -1.93
CA SER A 81 0.00 7.47 -1.68
C SER A 81 -0.40 8.21 -0.41
N ILE A 82 0.56 8.88 0.22
CA ILE A 82 0.37 9.69 1.42
C ILE A 82 0.78 11.12 1.11
N ARG A 83 -0.05 12.13 1.44
CA ARG A 83 0.20 13.56 1.24
C ARG A 83 0.68 13.88 -0.19
N GLY A 84 0.14 13.16 -1.18
CA GLY A 84 0.47 13.34 -2.58
C GLY A 84 1.85 12.83 -3.00
N SER A 85 2.57 12.08 -2.17
CA SER A 85 3.78 11.37 -2.58
C SER A 85 3.48 10.32 -3.66
N GLU A 86 4.48 9.77 -4.31
CA GLU A 86 4.26 8.64 -5.21
C GLU A 86 4.10 7.34 -4.42
N SER A 87 3.41 6.35 -4.99
CA SER A 87 3.18 5.06 -4.33
C SER A 87 4.49 4.36 -3.92
N ARG A 88 5.57 4.57 -4.67
CA ARG A 88 6.90 4.02 -4.38
C ARG A 88 7.63 4.70 -3.22
N HIS A 89 7.09 5.83 -2.72
CA HIS A 89 7.58 6.57 -1.55
C HIS A 89 6.85 6.17 -0.26
N VAL A 90 5.89 5.26 -0.33
CA VAL A 90 5.16 4.73 0.82
C VAL A 90 5.61 3.31 1.11
N LEU A 91 6.23 3.12 2.25
CA LEU A 91 6.65 1.80 2.72
C LEU A 91 5.48 1.06 3.35
N ILE A 92 5.15 -0.12 2.83
CA ILE A 92 4.15 -1.02 3.43
C ILE A 92 4.88 -2.16 4.15
N MET A 93 4.45 -2.43 5.38
CA MET A 93 4.99 -3.49 6.22
C MET A 93 3.88 -4.32 6.89
N VAL A 94 4.21 -5.53 7.29
CA VAL A 94 3.42 -6.38 8.19
C VAL A 94 4.29 -6.76 9.38
N ASP A 95 3.89 -6.40 10.58
CA ASP A 95 4.65 -6.55 11.84
C ASP A 95 6.08 -6.01 11.73
N GLY A 96 6.25 -4.88 11.04
CA GLY A 96 7.54 -4.25 10.79
C GLY A 96 8.42 -4.96 9.76
N LYS A 97 7.94 -6.01 9.09
CA LYS A 97 8.64 -6.71 7.99
C LYS A 97 8.27 -6.08 6.65
N ARG A 98 9.26 -5.68 5.85
CA ARG A 98 9.05 -5.23 4.47
C ARG A 98 8.57 -6.38 3.61
N LEU A 99 7.76 -6.09 2.63
CA LEU A 99 7.24 -7.08 1.69
C LEU A 99 7.96 -6.99 0.33
N GLY A 100 8.17 -8.12 -0.30
CA GLY A 100 8.64 -8.21 -1.68
C GLY A 100 7.48 -8.07 -2.65
N GLY A 101 7.19 -6.85 -3.10
CA GLY A 101 6.20 -6.57 -4.14
C GLY A 101 6.81 -6.55 -5.55
N GLU A 102 6.06 -6.12 -6.56
CA GLU A 102 6.53 -6.07 -7.97
C GLU A 102 7.63 -5.03 -8.20
N ALA A 103 7.71 -3.99 -7.38
CA ALA A 103 8.66 -2.86 -7.46
C ALA A 103 8.70 -2.17 -8.83
N ALA A 104 7.61 -2.19 -9.58
CA ALA A 104 7.49 -1.45 -10.82
C ALA A 104 7.31 0.05 -10.55
N TYR A 105 7.83 0.91 -11.41
CA TYR A 105 7.82 2.36 -11.25
C TYR A 105 6.47 2.95 -10.83
N ASN A 106 5.40 2.64 -11.54
CA ASN A 106 4.06 3.18 -11.27
C ASN A 106 3.17 2.23 -10.42
N SER A 107 3.70 1.16 -9.87
CA SER A 107 2.93 0.09 -9.24
C SER A 107 3.66 -0.52 -8.06
N ALA A 108 4.50 0.27 -7.37
CA ALA A 108 5.44 -0.26 -6.38
C ALA A 108 4.75 -1.01 -5.25
N ASN A 109 3.59 -0.56 -4.79
CA ASN A 109 2.83 -1.18 -3.71
C ASN A 109 1.48 -1.79 -4.17
N ALA A 110 1.23 -1.83 -5.48
CA ALA A 110 -0.06 -2.29 -6.03
C ALA A 110 -0.38 -3.76 -5.73
N TRP A 111 0.62 -4.59 -5.51
CA TRP A 111 0.39 -5.96 -5.09
C TRP A 111 -0.10 -6.04 -3.65
N ASP A 112 0.48 -5.25 -2.76
CA ASP A 112 0.28 -5.38 -1.32
C ASP A 112 -1.08 -4.84 -0.89
N VAL A 113 -1.50 -3.71 -1.43
CA VAL A 113 -2.73 -3.00 -1.04
C VAL A 113 -3.98 -3.88 -1.16
N ASP A 114 -4.09 -4.68 -2.22
CA ASP A 114 -5.26 -5.53 -2.47
C ASP A 114 -5.14 -6.93 -1.85
N ARG A 115 -3.97 -7.32 -1.31
CA ARG A 115 -3.71 -8.71 -0.89
C ARG A 115 -3.37 -8.89 0.58
N ILE A 116 -3.02 -7.82 1.29
CA ILE A 116 -2.92 -7.88 2.75
C ILE A 116 -4.32 -7.99 3.33
N ARG A 117 -4.55 -9.07 4.07
CA ARG A 117 -5.84 -9.43 4.64
C ARG A 117 -6.00 -8.82 6.02
N MET A 118 -7.24 -8.49 6.40
CA MET A 118 -7.54 -7.80 7.66
C MET A 118 -8.10 -8.71 8.76
N GLU A 119 -8.32 -9.99 8.49
CA GLU A 119 -8.95 -10.92 9.44
C GLU A 119 -8.11 -11.19 10.70
N ASP A 120 -6.77 -11.23 10.55
CA ASP A 120 -5.81 -11.41 11.65
C ASP A 120 -5.15 -10.10 12.10
N VAL A 121 -5.67 -8.95 11.64
CA VAL A 121 -5.12 -7.63 11.96
C VAL A 121 -5.72 -7.07 13.23
N GLU A 122 -4.86 -6.56 14.10
CA GLU A 122 -5.22 -5.79 15.30
C GLU A 122 -5.44 -4.32 14.94
N ARG A 123 -4.51 -3.74 14.17
CA ARG A 123 -4.60 -2.34 13.71
C ARG A 123 -3.69 -2.08 12.51
N VAL A 124 -3.96 -0.99 11.81
CA VAL A 124 -3.07 -0.43 10.79
C VAL A 124 -2.55 0.91 11.29
N GLU A 125 -1.22 1.05 11.38
CA GLU A 125 -0.54 2.29 11.77
C GLU A 125 -0.09 3.03 10.51
N ILE A 126 -0.54 4.26 10.34
CA ILE A 126 -0.24 5.12 9.18
C ILE A 126 0.57 6.30 9.68
N ILE A 127 1.86 6.34 9.35
CA ILE A 127 2.76 7.44 9.69
C ILE A 127 2.90 8.33 8.47
N ARG A 128 2.66 9.62 8.64
CA ARG A 128 2.83 10.62 7.60
C ARG A 128 4.15 11.35 7.75
N GLY A 129 4.75 11.68 6.62
CA GLY A 129 6.03 12.38 6.60
C GLY A 129 7.26 11.47 6.56
N PRO A 130 8.47 12.03 6.66
CA PRO A 130 9.70 11.31 6.42
C PRO A 130 10.04 10.35 7.57
N ALA A 131 10.16 9.08 7.24
CA ALA A 131 10.62 8.05 8.16
C ALA A 131 11.97 7.42 7.73
N GLY A 132 12.72 8.11 6.87
CA GLY A 132 13.98 7.61 6.29
C GLY A 132 15.05 7.32 7.32
N ALA A 133 15.15 8.11 8.39
CA ALA A 133 16.13 7.89 9.46
C ALA A 133 15.89 6.60 10.27
N LEU A 134 14.69 6.02 10.23
CA LEU A 134 14.38 4.75 10.89
C LEU A 134 14.31 3.59 9.91
N TYR A 135 13.68 3.83 8.75
CA TYR A 135 13.34 2.77 7.81
C TYR A 135 14.19 2.79 6.53
N GLY A 136 15.03 3.83 6.31
CA GLY A 136 15.86 3.95 5.13
C GLY A 136 15.06 4.22 3.85
N SER A 137 15.53 3.65 2.74
CA SER A 137 14.87 3.78 1.43
C SER A 137 13.40 3.33 1.49
N ASP A 138 12.54 3.98 0.69
CA ASP A 138 11.11 3.75 0.46
C ASP A 138 10.17 4.51 1.42
N ALA A 139 10.66 5.07 2.54
CA ALA A 139 9.85 5.77 3.54
C ALA A 139 9.96 7.30 3.43
N MET A 140 9.88 7.85 2.20
CA MET A 140 9.92 9.31 1.96
C MET A 140 8.58 9.99 2.22
N GLY A 141 7.48 9.39 1.79
CA GLY A 141 6.12 9.90 1.95
C GLY A 141 5.46 9.46 3.24
N GLY A 142 5.86 8.30 3.75
CA GLY A 142 5.33 7.73 4.97
C GLY A 142 5.47 6.22 5.05
N VAL A 143 4.90 5.66 6.12
CA VAL A 143 4.92 4.21 6.39
C VAL A 143 3.51 3.75 6.75
N ILE A 144 3.09 2.62 6.19
CA ILE A 144 1.88 1.91 6.57
C ILE A 144 2.33 0.56 7.14
N ASN A 145 2.07 0.33 8.41
CA ASN A 145 2.42 -0.92 9.08
C ASN A 145 1.18 -1.63 9.60
N VAL A 146 0.94 -2.81 9.09
CA VAL A 146 -0.16 -3.68 9.51
C VAL A 146 0.32 -4.51 10.69
N ILE A 147 -0.31 -4.33 11.85
CA ILE A 147 0.01 -5.05 13.09
C ILE A 147 -0.99 -6.18 13.25
N THR A 148 -0.49 -7.42 13.34
CA THR A 148 -1.34 -8.60 13.50
C THR A 148 -1.67 -8.85 14.97
N LYS A 149 -2.82 -9.53 15.22
CA LYS A 149 -3.29 -9.89 16.55
C LYS A 149 -2.26 -10.73 17.30
N THR A 150 -2.14 -10.50 18.59
CA THR A 150 -1.37 -11.36 19.49
C THR A 150 -2.32 -12.36 20.15
N PRO A 151 -2.09 -13.67 20.00
CA PRO A 151 -2.94 -14.69 20.63
C PRO A 151 -2.94 -14.56 22.15
N ASP A 152 -4.11 -14.49 22.76
CA ASP A 152 -4.31 -14.47 24.21
C ASP A 152 -5.15 -15.65 24.74
N LYS A 153 -5.99 -16.20 23.87
CA LYS A 153 -6.89 -17.33 24.13
C LYS A 153 -7.15 -18.09 22.84
N THR A 154 -7.58 -19.34 22.99
CA THR A 154 -7.99 -20.16 21.84
C THR A 154 -9.34 -19.69 21.31
N THR A 155 -9.37 -19.31 20.05
CA THR A 155 -10.57 -18.93 19.30
C THR A 155 -10.47 -19.37 17.86
N ALA A 156 -11.60 -19.68 17.25
CA ALA A 156 -11.70 -19.95 15.81
C ALA A 156 -12.83 -19.09 15.23
N ASP A 157 -12.52 -18.35 14.16
CA ASP A 157 -13.47 -17.49 13.47
C ASP A 157 -13.61 -17.95 12.02
N VAL A 158 -14.85 -18.16 11.57
CA VAL A 158 -15.18 -18.44 10.17
C VAL A 158 -15.97 -17.27 9.61
N ASN A 159 -15.48 -16.71 8.53
CA ASN A 159 -16.09 -15.57 7.84
C ASN A 159 -16.51 -15.98 6.44
N TYR A 160 -17.69 -15.53 6.02
CA TYR A 160 -18.17 -15.64 4.65
C TYR A 160 -18.83 -14.34 4.21
N GLU A 161 -18.45 -13.83 3.04
CA GLU A 161 -19.03 -12.65 2.41
C GLU A 161 -19.38 -12.95 0.95
N TYR A 162 -20.55 -12.52 0.51
CA TYR A 162 -20.96 -12.47 -0.89
C TYR A 162 -21.24 -11.02 -1.29
N GLY A 163 -20.73 -10.61 -2.45
CA GLY A 163 -20.94 -9.27 -3.00
C GLY A 163 -21.38 -9.29 -4.46
N TRP A 164 -22.09 -8.23 -4.85
CA TRP A 164 -22.50 -8.01 -6.25
C TRP A 164 -22.66 -6.51 -6.53
N TYR A 165 -22.37 -6.10 -7.75
CA TYR A 165 -22.65 -4.73 -8.19
C TYR A 165 -24.12 -4.55 -8.55
N GLU A 166 -24.59 -3.29 -8.63
CA GLU A 166 -26.00 -2.91 -8.83
C GLU A 166 -26.64 -3.56 -10.05
N ASP A 167 -25.89 -3.75 -11.13
CA ASP A 167 -26.35 -4.40 -12.36
C ASP A 167 -26.29 -5.94 -12.32
N GLY A 168 -25.98 -6.52 -11.15
CA GLY A 168 -25.86 -7.97 -10.95
C GLY A 168 -24.58 -8.59 -11.50
N LYS A 169 -23.68 -7.80 -12.10
CA LYS A 169 -22.41 -8.26 -12.65
C LYS A 169 -21.28 -8.14 -11.63
N GLY A 170 -20.21 -8.88 -11.86
CA GLY A 170 -18.99 -8.78 -11.04
C GLY A 170 -19.13 -9.23 -9.59
N ALA A 171 -18.30 -8.65 -8.72
CA ALA A 171 -18.10 -9.02 -7.32
C ALA A 171 -17.75 -10.51 -7.14
N GLY A 172 -18.27 -11.22 -6.13
CA GLY A 172 -17.93 -12.61 -5.88
C GLY A 172 -18.11 -13.00 -4.43
N TYR A 173 -17.31 -13.94 -3.95
CA TYR A 173 -17.33 -14.34 -2.55
C TYR A 173 -15.93 -14.34 -1.93
N LYS A 174 -15.89 -14.12 -0.62
CA LYS A 174 -14.73 -14.22 0.23
C LYS A 174 -15.05 -15.14 1.39
N SER A 175 -14.18 -16.10 1.69
CA SER A 175 -14.30 -16.97 2.85
C SER A 175 -12.96 -17.03 3.55
N ASN A 176 -12.99 -17.10 4.87
CA ASN A 176 -11.81 -17.13 5.70
C ASN A 176 -12.03 -17.96 6.95
N LEU A 177 -10.99 -18.71 7.35
CA LEU A 177 -10.85 -19.37 8.63
C LEU A 177 -9.68 -18.74 9.36
N TYR A 178 -9.92 -18.20 10.53
CA TYR A 178 -8.89 -17.72 11.44
C TYR A 178 -8.93 -18.51 12.74
N LEU A 179 -7.80 -19.08 13.12
CA LEU A 179 -7.61 -19.84 14.35
C LEU A 179 -6.41 -19.25 15.09
N GLN A 180 -6.58 -18.96 16.37
CA GLN A 180 -5.49 -18.58 17.25
C GLN A 180 -5.59 -19.28 18.58
N GLY A 181 -4.46 -19.40 19.29
CA GLY A 181 -4.41 -19.92 20.63
C GLY A 181 -3.11 -19.64 21.35
N ALA A 182 -3.19 -19.64 22.68
CA ALA A 182 -2.04 -19.57 23.58
C ALA A 182 -2.24 -20.60 24.69
N GLU A 183 -1.31 -21.56 24.79
CA GLU A 183 -1.35 -22.63 25.79
C GLU A 183 0.06 -22.87 26.36
N GLY A 184 0.20 -22.72 27.67
CA GLY A 184 1.51 -22.78 28.32
C GLY A 184 2.46 -21.72 27.76
N ASN A 185 3.59 -22.18 27.24
CA ASN A 185 4.61 -21.35 26.62
C ASN A 185 4.43 -21.17 25.10
N TYR A 186 3.45 -21.84 24.49
CA TYR A 186 3.22 -21.81 23.05
C TYR A 186 2.09 -20.86 22.69
N SER A 187 2.27 -20.18 21.55
CA SER A 187 1.20 -19.42 20.87
C SER A 187 1.16 -19.80 19.39
N TYR A 188 -0.02 -19.73 18.79
CA TYR A 188 -0.17 -20.02 17.37
C TYR A 188 -1.29 -19.19 16.73
N LYS A 189 -1.11 -18.90 15.42
CA LYS A 189 -2.13 -18.32 14.55
C LYS A 189 -2.13 -19.05 13.22
N ILE A 190 -3.32 -19.33 12.70
CA ILE A 190 -3.55 -19.90 11.37
C ILE A 190 -4.62 -19.05 10.70
N ASN A 191 -4.32 -18.54 9.51
CA ASN A 191 -5.29 -17.82 8.69
C ASN A 191 -5.31 -18.43 7.30
N ALA A 192 -6.46 -18.93 6.84
CA ALA A 192 -6.63 -19.55 5.53
C ALA A 192 -7.89 -19.02 4.85
N GLY A 193 -7.79 -18.66 3.58
CA GLY A 193 -8.91 -18.06 2.87
C GLY A 193 -9.04 -18.52 1.42
N LEU A 194 -10.22 -18.26 0.88
CA LEU A 194 -10.51 -18.38 -0.54
C LEU A 194 -11.38 -17.21 -0.98
N ASN A 195 -10.86 -16.40 -1.91
CA ASN A 195 -11.59 -15.32 -2.55
C ASN A 195 -11.80 -15.67 -4.02
N LYS A 196 -12.97 -15.39 -4.53
CA LYS A 196 -13.27 -15.52 -5.96
C LYS A 196 -13.96 -14.26 -6.45
N ASN A 197 -13.27 -13.52 -7.29
CA ASN A 197 -13.82 -12.37 -7.99
C ASN A 197 -14.45 -12.81 -9.32
N ARG A 198 -15.59 -12.23 -9.66
CA ARG A 198 -16.28 -12.40 -10.95
C ARG A 198 -15.92 -11.24 -11.89
N PRO A 199 -16.01 -11.45 -13.22
CA PRO A 199 -15.80 -10.37 -14.16
C PRO A 199 -16.91 -9.31 -14.04
N TYR A 200 -16.51 -8.05 -13.94
CA TYR A 200 -17.37 -6.90 -14.16
C TYR A 200 -17.23 -6.50 -15.63
N LEU A 201 -18.24 -6.79 -16.43
CA LEU A 201 -18.19 -6.53 -17.86
C LEU A 201 -18.55 -5.07 -18.15
N ASP A 202 -17.93 -4.51 -19.19
CA ASP A 202 -18.19 -3.13 -19.62
C ASP A 202 -19.69 -2.89 -19.84
N PRO A 203 -20.28 -1.92 -19.12
CA PRO A 203 -21.70 -1.57 -19.29
C PRO A 203 -22.05 -1.10 -20.72
N LYS A 204 -21.07 -0.61 -21.47
CA LYS A 204 -21.24 -0.18 -22.87
C LYS A 204 -21.29 -1.34 -23.86
N GLY A 205 -21.12 -2.59 -23.38
CA GLY A 205 -21.31 -3.79 -24.19
C GLY A 205 -20.11 -4.20 -25.05
N SER A 206 -18.91 -3.66 -24.80
CA SER A 206 -17.68 -4.08 -25.51
C SER A 206 -17.31 -5.55 -25.25
N GLY A 207 -17.81 -6.14 -24.16
CA GLY A 207 -17.40 -7.48 -23.69
C GLY A 207 -16.12 -7.49 -22.85
N ASP A 208 -15.52 -6.32 -22.60
CA ASP A 208 -14.33 -6.18 -21.81
C ASP A 208 -14.61 -6.44 -20.33
N SER A 209 -13.67 -7.05 -19.63
CA SER A 209 -13.70 -7.07 -18.18
C SER A 209 -12.97 -5.83 -17.63
N MET A 210 -13.67 -5.05 -16.78
CA MET A 210 -13.14 -3.84 -16.20
C MET A 210 -12.18 -4.15 -15.02
N ASN A 211 -12.33 -5.33 -14.39
CA ASN A 211 -11.51 -5.81 -13.30
C ASN A 211 -10.72 -7.07 -13.68
N PHE A 212 -9.68 -7.38 -12.90
CA PHE A 212 -9.15 -8.72 -12.82
C PHE A 212 -10.11 -9.62 -12.04
N TYR A 213 -10.37 -10.82 -12.55
CA TYR A 213 -11.27 -11.79 -11.94
C TYR A 213 -10.61 -13.16 -11.89
N GLY A 214 -10.95 -13.95 -10.88
CA GLY A 214 -10.34 -15.25 -10.63
C GLY A 214 -10.30 -15.58 -9.14
N LYS A 215 -9.27 -16.29 -8.72
CA LYS A 215 -9.14 -16.82 -7.36
C LYS A 215 -7.91 -16.26 -6.67
N GLN A 216 -8.04 -16.05 -5.34
CA GLN A 216 -6.93 -15.79 -4.44
C GLN A 216 -7.03 -16.73 -3.24
N GLN A 217 -5.91 -17.30 -2.86
CA GLN A 217 -5.79 -18.28 -1.78
C GLN A 217 -4.70 -17.84 -0.79
N PRO A 218 -5.05 -16.98 0.19
CA PRO A 218 -4.14 -16.63 1.28
C PRO A 218 -4.05 -17.76 2.30
N LEU A 219 -2.83 -17.96 2.83
CA LEU A 219 -2.52 -18.82 3.96
C LEU A 219 -1.45 -18.15 4.80
N SER A 220 -1.63 -18.04 6.11
CA SER A 220 -0.57 -17.65 7.04
C SER A 220 -0.56 -18.54 8.27
N LEU A 221 0.65 -18.76 8.79
CA LEU A 221 0.94 -19.54 9.99
C LEU A 221 1.92 -18.73 10.83
N ASN A 222 1.68 -18.63 12.13
CA ASN A 222 2.64 -18.11 13.09
C ASN A 222 2.67 -19.07 14.29
N VAL A 223 3.87 -19.38 14.75
CA VAL A 223 4.08 -20.16 15.97
C VAL A 223 5.09 -19.43 16.82
N GLY A 224 4.76 -19.19 18.08
CA GLY A 224 5.60 -18.56 19.07
C GLY A 224 5.88 -19.49 20.25
N TYR A 225 7.06 -19.34 20.82
CA TYR A 225 7.46 -20.00 22.08
C TYR A 225 8.05 -18.96 23.02
N LYS A 226 7.50 -18.86 24.22
CA LYS A 226 7.98 -17.98 25.27
C LYS A 226 8.81 -18.77 26.28
N PHE A 227 10.08 -18.42 26.42
CA PHE A 227 11.01 -19.02 27.37
C PHE A 227 10.73 -18.58 28.82
N ASP A 228 11.23 -19.35 29.80
CA ASP A 228 11.04 -19.03 31.21
C ASP A 228 11.68 -17.69 31.62
N ASN A 229 12.72 -17.26 30.91
CA ASN A 229 13.36 -15.93 31.09
C ASN A 229 12.56 -14.78 30.45
N GLY A 230 11.38 -15.03 29.89
CA GLY A 230 10.52 -14.03 29.27
C GLY A 230 10.81 -13.73 27.80
N ASN A 231 11.91 -14.25 27.24
CA ASN A 231 12.22 -14.10 25.82
C ASN A 231 11.23 -14.88 24.96
N GLU A 232 11.06 -14.46 23.70
CA GLU A 232 10.13 -15.09 22.77
C GLU A 232 10.84 -15.39 21.44
N LEU A 233 10.65 -16.61 20.96
CA LEU A 233 11.03 -17.03 19.61
C LEU A 233 9.75 -17.24 18.80
N SER A 234 9.63 -16.60 17.63
CA SER A 234 8.51 -16.83 16.71
C SER A 234 8.97 -17.17 15.30
N VAL A 235 8.17 -17.99 14.63
CA VAL A 235 8.35 -18.37 13.23
C VAL A 235 7.07 -18.02 12.49
N ASP A 236 7.22 -17.28 11.40
CA ASP A 236 6.13 -16.87 10.52
C ASP A 236 6.30 -17.55 9.16
N PHE A 237 5.19 -17.96 8.61
CA PHE A 237 5.06 -18.37 7.22
C PHE A 237 3.81 -17.75 6.63
N SER A 238 3.91 -17.15 5.45
CA SER A 238 2.73 -16.76 4.68
C SER A 238 2.87 -17.08 3.20
N LYS A 239 1.74 -17.38 2.56
CA LYS A 239 1.66 -17.64 1.14
C LYS A 239 0.35 -17.12 0.58
N ILE A 240 0.44 -16.34 -0.49
CA ILE A 240 -0.72 -15.96 -1.30
C ILE A 240 -0.51 -16.51 -2.70
N LYS A 241 -1.45 -17.31 -3.18
CA LYS A 241 -1.55 -17.70 -4.58
C LYS A 241 -2.71 -16.96 -5.23
N GLU A 242 -2.46 -16.39 -6.41
CA GLU A 242 -3.45 -15.69 -7.20
C GLU A 242 -3.47 -16.26 -8.62
N ASP A 243 -4.64 -16.68 -9.07
CA ASP A 243 -4.91 -17.11 -10.44
C ASP A 243 -6.07 -16.26 -10.94
N ASN A 244 -5.75 -15.24 -11.74
CA ASN A 244 -6.72 -14.30 -12.25
C ASN A 244 -6.47 -13.92 -13.71
N GLN A 245 -7.50 -13.34 -14.33
CA GLN A 245 -7.44 -12.92 -15.72
C GLN A 245 -8.23 -11.62 -15.95
N LYS A 246 -7.90 -10.94 -17.05
CA LYS A 246 -8.61 -9.78 -17.57
C LYS A 246 -8.67 -9.86 -19.08
N SER A 247 -9.85 -9.64 -19.67
CA SER A 247 -10.04 -9.65 -21.13
C SER A 247 -10.44 -8.26 -21.62
N THR A 248 -9.85 -7.84 -22.73
CA THR A 248 -10.16 -6.56 -23.40
C THR A 248 -10.30 -6.79 -24.90
N THR A 249 -11.18 -6.04 -25.53
CA THR A 249 -11.42 -6.07 -26.99
C THR A 249 -10.94 -4.76 -27.60
N SER A 250 -10.48 -4.83 -28.82
CA SER A 250 -10.11 -3.65 -29.61
C SER A 250 -10.36 -3.91 -31.09
N THR A 251 -10.69 -2.86 -31.85
CA THR A 251 -10.82 -2.92 -33.29
C THR A 251 -9.89 -1.89 -33.92
N THR A 252 -8.99 -2.35 -34.80
CA THR A 252 -8.08 -1.49 -35.54
C THR A 252 -8.53 -1.38 -36.98
N VAL A 253 -8.71 -0.17 -37.47
CA VAL A 253 -9.03 0.10 -38.88
C VAL A 253 -7.76 -0.04 -39.71
N MET A 254 -7.69 -1.07 -40.55
CA MET A 254 -6.58 -1.32 -41.44
C MET A 254 -6.74 -0.58 -42.79
N VAL A 255 -7.97 -0.57 -43.33
CA VAL A 255 -8.33 0.23 -44.52
C VAL A 255 -9.69 0.88 -44.21
N PRO A 256 -9.80 2.22 -44.20
CA PRO A 256 -11.03 2.91 -43.89
C PRO A 256 -12.20 2.40 -44.71
N GLY A 257 -13.30 2.01 -44.03
CA GLY A 257 -14.55 1.51 -44.63
C GLY A 257 -14.46 0.14 -45.31
N LYS A 258 -13.31 -0.52 -45.32
CA LYS A 258 -13.09 -1.79 -46.05
C LYS A 258 -12.56 -2.93 -45.20
N VAL A 259 -11.55 -2.67 -44.40
CA VAL A 259 -10.83 -3.72 -43.62
C VAL A 259 -10.55 -3.23 -42.23
N TRP A 260 -10.94 -4.01 -41.24
CA TRP A 260 -10.54 -3.81 -39.85
C TRP A 260 -10.16 -5.13 -39.18
N GLN A 261 -9.35 -5.03 -38.18
CA GLN A 261 -8.91 -6.15 -37.35
C GLN A 261 -9.56 -6.06 -35.98
N ASP A 262 -10.34 -7.06 -35.62
CA ASP A 262 -10.82 -7.25 -34.27
C ASP A 262 -9.78 -8.06 -33.48
N LYS A 263 -9.54 -7.68 -32.24
CA LYS A 263 -8.60 -8.34 -31.32
C LYS A 263 -9.25 -8.53 -29.98
N VAL A 264 -9.19 -9.74 -29.45
CA VAL A 264 -9.48 -10.03 -28.04
C VAL A 264 -8.15 -10.39 -27.40
N GLN A 265 -7.76 -9.59 -26.41
CA GLN A 265 -6.58 -9.81 -25.58
C GLN A 265 -7.01 -10.32 -24.23
N THR A 266 -6.49 -11.47 -23.80
CA THR A 266 -6.69 -11.98 -22.45
C THR A 266 -5.34 -12.08 -21.74
N ILE A 267 -5.27 -11.41 -20.61
CA ILE A 267 -4.13 -11.42 -19.70
C ILE A 267 -4.44 -12.43 -18.60
N TYR A 268 -3.58 -13.40 -18.41
CA TYR A 268 -3.60 -14.37 -17.32
C TYR A 268 -2.45 -14.05 -16.36
N ASN A 269 -2.74 -13.99 -15.07
CA ASN A 269 -1.75 -13.86 -14.00
C ASN A 269 -1.83 -15.10 -13.12
N ASP A 270 -0.74 -15.84 -13.01
CA ASP A 270 -0.49 -16.83 -11.98
C ASP A 270 0.62 -16.29 -11.09
N ASN A 271 0.20 -15.57 -10.04
CA ASN A 271 1.12 -14.89 -9.13
C ASN A 271 1.17 -15.60 -7.79
N LYS A 272 2.32 -15.53 -7.16
CA LYS A 272 2.52 -16.12 -5.84
C LYS A 272 3.49 -15.27 -5.03
N ARG A 273 3.17 -15.01 -3.77
CA ARG A 273 4.13 -14.52 -2.79
C ARG A 273 4.25 -15.52 -1.65
N THR A 274 5.46 -15.75 -1.20
CA THR A 274 5.77 -16.60 -0.05
C THR A 274 6.73 -15.87 0.86
N ASP A 275 6.36 -15.73 2.12
CA ASP A 275 7.13 -15.02 3.14
C ASP A 275 7.49 -15.99 4.27
N TYR A 276 8.72 -15.86 4.77
CA TYR A 276 9.25 -16.62 5.91
C TYR A 276 9.92 -15.66 6.86
N ALA A 277 9.72 -15.81 8.15
CA ALA A 277 10.47 -15.05 9.14
C ALA A 277 10.74 -15.88 10.39
N ILE A 278 11.86 -15.58 11.03
CA ILE A 278 12.19 -15.99 12.38
C ILE A 278 12.53 -14.75 13.18
N THR A 279 11.92 -14.60 14.36
CA THR A 279 12.12 -13.44 15.23
C THR A 279 12.40 -13.93 16.63
N TYR A 280 13.48 -13.42 17.22
CA TYR A 280 13.81 -13.59 18.63
C TYR A 280 13.78 -12.21 19.29
N LYS A 281 13.02 -12.08 20.36
CA LYS A 281 12.90 -10.81 21.10
C LYS A 281 12.86 -11.08 22.60
N GLY A 282 13.22 -10.09 23.36
CA GLY A 282 13.18 -10.14 24.81
C GLY A 282 13.26 -8.74 25.40
N SER A 283 13.03 -8.66 26.70
CA SER A 283 13.16 -7.44 27.47
C SER A 283 13.53 -7.75 28.90
N ASP A 284 14.26 -6.82 29.51
CA ASP A 284 14.48 -6.74 30.94
C ASP A 284 14.20 -5.33 31.46
N ASP A 285 14.60 -5.00 32.70
CA ASP A 285 14.35 -3.68 33.29
C ASP A 285 15.16 -2.56 32.62
N LYS A 286 16.22 -2.91 31.86
CA LYS A 286 17.18 -1.96 31.28
C LYS A 286 17.08 -1.84 29.78
N GLN A 287 16.61 -2.88 29.09
CA GLN A 287 16.63 -2.93 27.63
C GLN A 287 15.54 -3.82 27.03
N ASP A 288 15.20 -3.49 25.75
CA ASP A 288 14.32 -4.29 24.90
C ASP A 288 15.06 -4.62 23.61
N TRP A 289 15.26 -5.91 23.31
CA TRP A 289 15.97 -6.32 22.10
C TRP A 289 15.12 -7.14 21.14
N MET A 290 15.47 -7.07 19.87
CA MET A 290 14.90 -7.88 18.81
C MET A 290 15.97 -8.21 17.77
N PHE A 291 16.03 -9.48 17.40
CA PHE A 291 16.79 -9.97 16.26
C PHE A 291 15.85 -10.72 15.32
N ARG A 292 15.91 -10.42 14.00
CA ARG A 292 15.02 -11.01 13.02
C ARG A 292 15.73 -11.28 11.70
N ALA A 293 15.43 -12.45 11.11
CA ALA A 293 15.77 -12.78 9.74
C ALA A 293 14.51 -13.14 8.98
N TYR A 294 14.33 -12.58 7.77
CA TYR A 294 13.16 -12.87 6.95
C TYR A 294 13.45 -12.82 5.45
N LYS A 295 12.60 -13.51 4.70
CA LYS A 295 12.66 -13.59 3.25
C LYS A 295 11.25 -13.50 2.67
N SER A 296 11.08 -12.64 1.67
CA SER A 296 9.86 -12.50 0.88
C SER A 296 10.18 -12.81 -0.58
N VAL A 297 9.45 -13.75 -1.17
CA VAL A 297 9.63 -14.17 -2.56
C VAL A 297 8.32 -13.94 -3.31
N PHE A 298 8.37 -13.06 -4.28
CA PHE A 298 7.27 -12.78 -5.20
C PHE A 298 7.58 -13.38 -6.58
N ASP A 299 6.74 -14.32 -7.02
CA ASP A 299 6.78 -14.93 -8.35
C ASP A 299 5.57 -14.43 -9.15
N LYS A 300 5.80 -13.83 -10.29
CA LYS A 300 4.78 -13.39 -11.24
C LYS A 300 4.96 -14.11 -12.56
N ASN A 301 3.91 -14.83 -12.99
CA ASN A 301 3.78 -15.36 -14.32
C ASN A 301 2.66 -14.63 -15.05
N TYR A 302 3.01 -13.93 -16.10
CA TYR A 302 2.10 -13.14 -16.91
C TYR A 302 2.05 -13.74 -18.31
N LYS A 303 0.85 -14.16 -18.72
CA LYS A 303 0.60 -14.69 -20.07
C LYS A 303 -0.37 -13.76 -20.78
N ASN A 304 0.06 -13.17 -21.89
CA ASN A 304 -0.76 -12.36 -22.77
C ASN A 304 -1.16 -13.18 -24.01
N GLN A 305 -2.44 -13.53 -24.11
CA GLN A 305 -3.00 -14.31 -25.20
C GLN A 305 -3.86 -13.40 -26.08
N ASN A 306 -3.51 -13.31 -27.35
CA ASN A 306 -4.28 -12.56 -28.34
C ASN A 306 -5.06 -13.51 -29.27
N ASN A 307 -6.30 -13.14 -29.53
CA ASN A 307 -7.16 -13.74 -30.54
C ASN A 307 -7.53 -12.64 -31.53
N THR A 308 -7.25 -12.84 -32.83
CA THR A 308 -7.48 -11.81 -33.84
C THR A 308 -8.36 -12.35 -34.97
N ARG A 309 -9.15 -11.48 -35.58
CA ARG A 309 -9.84 -11.76 -36.84
C ARG A 309 -9.85 -10.53 -37.75
N MET A 310 -9.75 -10.76 -39.03
CA MET A 310 -9.94 -9.71 -40.03
C MET A 310 -11.41 -9.64 -40.42
N THR A 311 -11.97 -8.44 -40.49
CA THR A 311 -13.31 -8.19 -41.05
C THR A 311 -13.13 -7.39 -42.34
N MET A 312 -13.54 -7.94 -43.43
CA MET A 312 -13.39 -7.37 -44.79
C MET A 312 -14.76 -7.04 -45.38
N MET A 313 -14.99 -5.79 -45.76
CA MET A 313 -16.24 -5.30 -46.34
C MET A 313 -17.50 -5.74 -45.54
N GLY A 314 -17.43 -5.66 -44.22
CA GLY A 314 -18.50 -6.05 -43.30
C GLY A 314 -18.64 -7.55 -43.03
N LYS A 315 -17.80 -8.40 -43.64
CA LYS A 315 -17.83 -9.85 -43.43
C LYS A 315 -16.68 -10.25 -42.47
N PRO A 316 -17.02 -10.73 -41.26
CA PRO A 316 -16.01 -11.18 -40.33
C PRO A 316 -15.38 -12.51 -40.76
N GLY A 317 -14.05 -12.58 -40.72
CA GLY A 317 -13.28 -13.80 -40.92
C GLY A 317 -13.29 -14.71 -39.67
N LYS A 318 -12.51 -15.78 -39.72
CA LYS A 318 -12.31 -16.68 -38.59
C LYS A 318 -11.39 -16.05 -37.56
N TRP A 319 -11.61 -16.37 -36.29
CA TRP A 319 -10.69 -16.05 -35.21
C TRP A 319 -9.41 -16.88 -35.34
N THR A 320 -8.27 -16.24 -35.19
CA THR A 320 -6.94 -16.87 -35.19
C THR A 320 -6.28 -16.60 -33.86
N LEU A 321 -5.92 -17.68 -33.15
CA LEU A 321 -5.15 -17.62 -31.91
C LEU A 321 -3.70 -17.32 -32.24
N GLN A 322 -3.15 -16.28 -31.64
CA GLN A 322 -1.73 -15.95 -31.74
C GLN A 322 -0.94 -16.70 -30.66
N ASP A 323 0.35 -16.90 -30.90
CA ASP A 323 1.24 -17.45 -29.87
C ASP A 323 1.26 -16.52 -28.65
N PRO A 324 1.17 -17.08 -27.44
CA PRO A 324 1.14 -16.26 -26.24
C PRO A 324 2.51 -15.64 -25.97
N LYS A 325 2.49 -14.37 -25.56
CA LYS A 325 3.67 -13.73 -24.97
C LYS A 325 3.67 -14.02 -23.46
N ILE A 326 4.79 -14.50 -22.93
CA ILE A 326 4.95 -14.91 -21.54
C ILE A 326 6.05 -14.06 -20.90
N ASP A 327 5.71 -13.44 -19.76
CA ASP A 327 6.65 -12.75 -18.90
C ASP A 327 6.75 -13.44 -17.55
N THR A 328 7.95 -13.54 -17.03
CA THR A 328 8.21 -14.00 -15.66
C THR A 328 8.99 -12.93 -14.91
N VAL A 329 8.57 -12.67 -13.68
CA VAL A 329 9.29 -11.81 -12.74
C VAL A 329 9.36 -12.54 -11.41
N LYS A 330 10.57 -12.75 -10.91
CA LYS A 330 10.75 -13.22 -9.54
C LYS A 330 11.57 -12.22 -8.77
N ARG A 331 11.00 -11.68 -7.70
CA ARG A 331 11.69 -10.81 -6.77
C ARG A 331 11.89 -11.51 -5.45
N THR A 332 13.11 -11.43 -4.93
CA THR A 332 13.48 -11.98 -3.64
C THR A 332 14.05 -10.86 -2.77
N LEU A 333 13.38 -10.59 -1.67
CA LEU A 333 13.83 -9.70 -0.61
C LEU A 333 14.30 -10.55 0.57
N SER A 334 15.56 -10.41 0.97
CA SER A 334 16.12 -11.09 2.15
C SER A 334 16.63 -10.03 3.11
N VAL A 335 16.28 -10.13 4.38
CA VAL A 335 16.65 -9.13 5.41
C VAL A 335 17.10 -9.85 6.67
N ILE A 336 18.18 -9.32 7.27
CA ILE A 336 18.61 -9.62 8.63
C ILE A 336 18.67 -8.29 9.35
N GLU A 337 18.01 -8.16 10.48
CA GLU A 337 18.00 -6.93 11.26
C GLU A 337 18.04 -7.22 12.75
N GLY A 338 18.58 -6.28 13.49
CA GLY A 338 18.58 -6.29 14.93
C GLY A 338 18.42 -4.88 15.48
N LYS A 339 17.77 -4.78 16.62
CA LYS A 339 17.69 -3.54 17.40
C LYS A 339 17.78 -3.83 18.87
N ASP A 340 18.32 -2.88 19.59
CA ASP A 340 18.29 -2.84 21.04
C ASP A 340 17.92 -1.44 21.52
N THR A 341 17.08 -1.37 22.54
CA THR A 341 16.58 -0.13 23.14
C THR A 341 16.95 -0.10 24.60
N PHE A 342 17.83 0.80 25.00
CA PHE A 342 18.39 0.94 26.33
C PHE A 342 17.69 2.05 27.12
N ASN A 343 17.17 1.72 28.28
CA ASN A 343 16.71 2.69 29.27
C ASN A 343 17.93 3.27 30.02
N LEU A 344 18.57 4.30 29.44
CA LEU A 344 19.80 4.87 29.99
C LEU A 344 19.54 5.66 31.27
N SER A 345 18.40 6.32 31.34
CA SER A 345 17.95 7.08 32.52
C SER A 345 16.43 7.35 32.38
N ASP A 346 15.82 7.97 33.41
CA ASP A 346 14.42 8.43 33.35
C ASP A 346 14.18 9.45 32.22
N LYS A 347 15.26 10.08 31.69
CA LYS A 347 15.20 11.11 30.66
C LYS A 347 15.61 10.61 29.25
N ASN A 348 16.33 9.50 29.15
CA ASN A 348 16.91 9.04 27.89
C ASN A 348 16.63 7.57 27.66
N LYS A 349 16.03 7.28 26.49
CA LYS A 349 15.81 5.94 26.00
C LYS A 349 16.44 5.82 24.61
N LEU A 350 17.60 5.17 24.55
CA LEU A 350 18.42 5.07 23.35
C LEU A 350 18.11 3.80 22.59
N THR A 351 17.72 3.91 21.32
CA THR A 351 17.56 2.78 20.40
C THR A 351 18.67 2.78 19.38
N ALA A 352 19.37 1.65 19.24
CA ALA A 352 20.34 1.40 18.19
C ALA A 352 19.95 0.15 17.39
N GLY A 353 20.26 0.13 16.11
CA GLY A 353 19.96 -1.04 15.30
C GLY A 353 20.75 -1.10 14.01
N PHE A 354 20.68 -2.27 13.38
CA PHE A 354 21.29 -2.55 12.07
C PHE A 354 20.32 -3.29 11.15
N GLU A 355 20.58 -3.21 9.86
CA GLU A 355 19.84 -3.91 8.81
C GLU A 355 20.82 -4.33 7.71
N TYR A 356 20.83 -5.62 7.35
CA TYR A 356 21.36 -6.10 6.09
C TYR A 356 20.17 -6.49 5.21
N ARG A 357 20.13 -5.97 3.99
CA ARG A 357 19.06 -6.25 3.03
C ARG A 357 19.63 -6.57 1.66
N LYS A 358 19.14 -7.65 1.07
CA LYS A 358 19.38 -7.98 -0.35
C LYS A 358 18.07 -7.95 -1.10
N ASP A 359 17.98 -7.11 -2.12
CA ASP A 359 16.87 -6.99 -3.04
C ASP A 359 17.30 -7.52 -4.41
N GLN A 360 16.70 -8.62 -4.85
CA GLN A 360 17.06 -9.33 -6.07
C GLN A 360 15.85 -9.47 -6.98
N SER A 361 16.04 -9.20 -8.26
CA SER A 361 15.07 -9.50 -9.32
C SER A 361 15.67 -10.39 -10.36
N GLU A 362 14.88 -11.31 -10.91
CA GLU A 362 15.23 -12.16 -12.05
C GLU A 362 13.99 -12.38 -12.93
N GLY A 363 14.20 -12.65 -14.22
CA GLY A 363 13.12 -12.96 -15.17
C GLY A 363 13.30 -12.30 -16.53
N THR A 364 12.27 -12.46 -17.37
CA THR A 364 12.29 -12.05 -18.77
C THR A 364 12.32 -10.54 -19.01
N ARG A 365 12.15 -9.74 -17.96
CA ARG A 365 12.10 -8.27 -18.05
C ARG A 365 13.42 -7.57 -17.78
N LEU A 366 14.49 -8.30 -17.52
CA LEU A 366 15.78 -7.71 -17.20
C LEU A 366 16.78 -7.96 -18.32
N LYS A 367 17.69 -6.99 -18.51
CA LYS A 367 18.96 -7.17 -19.19
C LYS A 367 20.08 -7.32 -18.16
N LYS A 368 21.08 -8.15 -18.43
CA LYS A 368 22.23 -8.33 -17.51
C LYS A 368 22.87 -6.99 -17.17
N PRO A 369 23.21 -6.73 -15.90
CA PRO A 369 24.01 -5.58 -15.53
C PRO A 369 25.29 -5.56 -16.37
N ASN A 370 25.71 -4.38 -16.82
CA ASN A 370 26.90 -4.17 -17.65
C ASN A 370 26.84 -4.73 -19.08
N THR A 371 25.69 -5.20 -19.56
CA THR A 371 25.52 -5.49 -20.98
C THR A 371 25.34 -4.20 -21.74
N SER A 372 26.18 -3.94 -22.76
CA SER A 372 26.01 -2.82 -23.68
C SER A 372 24.67 -2.98 -24.43
N LEU A 373 23.95 -1.88 -24.63
CA LEU A 373 22.75 -1.88 -25.45
C LEU A 373 23.06 -2.29 -26.93
N ALA A 374 24.33 -2.18 -27.32
CA ALA A 374 24.82 -2.54 -28.67
C ALA A 374 25.01 -4.06 -28.87
N ASP A 375 24.99 -4.88 -27.83
CA ASP A 375 25.34 -6.31 -27.93
C ASP A 375 24.24 -7.19 -28.54
N GLY A 376 23.06 -6.62 -28.87
CA GLY A 376 22.00 -7.32 -29.63
C GLY A 376 21.38 -8.55 -28.95
N ASN A 377 21.92 -9.04 -27.84
CA ASN A 377 21.43 -10.21 -27.11
C ASN A 377 20.26 -9.86 -26.23
N VAL A 378 19.07 -9.81 -26.79
CA VAL A 378 17.85 -9.30 -26.17
C VAL A 378 17.18 -10.28 -25.20
N HIS A 379 17.47 -11.58 -25.29
CA HIS A 379 16.66 -12.59 -24.61
C HIS A 379 17.45 -13.80 -24.11
N ASP A 380 18.45 -13.60 -23.30
CA ASP A 380 18.78 -14.67 -22.35
C ASP A 380 17.70 -14.70 -21.29
N ALA A 381 16.88 -15.74 -21.32
CA ALA A 381 15.64 -15.92 -20.57
C ALA A 381 15.88 -16.06 -19.07
N TYR A 382 16.50 -15.31 -18.31
CA TYR A 382 16.65 -15.31 -16.84
C TYR A 382 17.81 -14.42 -16.39
N ASP A 383 17.83 -13.18 -16.89
CA ASP A 383 18.73 -12.20 -16.33
C ASP A 383 18.38 -11.91 -14.88
N LYS A 384 19.39 -11.74 -14.08
CA LYS A 384 19.29 -11.59 -12.63
C LYS A 384 20.17 -10.44 -12.18
N ALA A 385 19.61 -9.56 -11.37
CA ALA A 385 20.34 -8.48 -10.72
C ALA A 385 19.95 -8.36 -9.27
N ALA A 386 20.85 -7.86 -8.44
CA ALA A 386 20.61 -7.65 -7.02
C ALA A 386 21.29 -6.38 -6.55
N ILE A 387 20.73 -5.77 -5.50
CA ILE A 387 21.31 -4.65 -4.76
C ILE A 387 21.42 -5.07 -3.30
N ASN A 388 22.60 -4.92 -2.70
CA ASN A 388 22.85 -5.19 -1.31
C ASN A 388 22.92 -3.87 -0.54
N TYR A 389 22.33 -3.86 0.66
CA TYR A 389 22.32 -2.74 1.57
C TYR A 389 22.79 -3.17 2.94
N LEU A 390 23.60 -2.33 3.56
CA LEU A 390 23.97 -2.44 4.97
C LEU A 390 23.67 -1.11 5.64
N ALA A 391 22.97 -1.13 6.76
CA ALA A 391 22.62 0.08 7.48
C ALA A 391 22.81 -0.05 8.98
N ALA A 392 23.09 1.09 9.61
CA ALA A 392 23.06 1.25 11.05
C ALA A 392 22.32 2.54 11.40
N TYR A 393 21.58 2.54 12.49
CA TYR A 393 20.84 3.71 12.95
C TYR A 393 20.87 3.83 14.46
N VAL A 394 20.67 5.07 14.92
CA VAL A 394 20.51 5.40 16.33
C VAL A 394 19.44 6.47 16.49
N GLN A 395 18.67 6.37 17.56
CA GLN A 395 17.64 7.29 17.98
C GLN A 395 17.66 7.44 19.48
N ASP A 396 17.45 8.65 20.00
CA ASP A 396 17.23 8.90 21.42
C ASP A 396 15.82 9.48 21.67
N GLU A 397 15.10 8.96 22.63
CA GLU A 397 13.88 9.54 23.18
C GLU A 397 14.29 10.37 24.40
N PHE A 398 14.60 11.63 24.17
CA PHE A 398 15.06 12.56 25.21
C PHE A 398 13.90 13.34 25.81
N ARG A 399 13.70 13.20 27.13
CA ARG A 399 12.71 13.92 27.94
C ARG A 399 13.44 14.82 28.95
N PRO A 400 13.81 16.07 28.57
CA PRO A 400 14.48 16.98 29.50
C PRO A 400 13.61 17.29 30.73
N ASP A 401 12.31 17.35 30.53
CA ASP A 401 11.26 17.54 31.55
C ASP A 401 9.93 16.86 31.10
N ASP A 402 8.87 17.02 31.92
CA ASP A 402 7.56 16.40 31.67
C ASP A 402 6.79 17.01 30.47
N LYS A 403 7.24 18.17 29.97
CA LYS A 403 6.61 18.87 28.84
C LYS A 403 7.19 18.53 27.49
N TRP A 404 8.45 18.14 27.46
CA TRP A 404 9.16 17.93 26.20
C TRP A 404 9.49 16.46 25.97
N LEU A 405 9.24 16.02 24.75
CA LEU A 405 9.85 14.83 24.16
C LEU A 405 10.54 15.26 22.88
N ILE A 406 11.85 15.01 22.77
CA ILE A 406 12.68 15.34 21.61
C ILE A 406 13.31 14.05 21.10
N ILE A 407 13.16 13.76 19.82
CA ILE A 407 13.63 12.52 19.20
C ILE A 407 14.57 12.84 18.03
N PRO A 408 15.88 13.02 18.28
CA PRO A 408 16.89 12.99 17.25
C PRO A 408 17.11 11.57 16.78
N SER A 409 17.24 11.38 15.47
CA SER A 409 17.60 10.10 14.86
C SER A 409 18.53 10.28 13.67
N VAL A 410 19.42 9.33 13.50
CA VAL A 410 20.39 9.30 12.40
C VAL A 410 20.53 7.87 11.89
N ARG A 411 20.63 7.71 10.57
CA ARG A 411 20.85 6.44 9.90
C ARG A 411 21.93 6.61 8.83
N PHE A 412 22.85 5.66 8.80
CA PHE A 412 23.83 5.50 7.74
C PHE A 412 23.47 4.26 6.92
N ASP A 413 23.39 4.42 5.59
CA ASP A 413 23.16 3.36 4.63
C ASP A 413 24.33 3.25 3.65
N HIS A 414 24.84 2.05 3.49
CA HIS A 414 25.79 1.65 2.46
C HIS A 414 25.11 0.75 1.43
N SER A 415 25.43 0.92 0.16
CA SER A 415 24.95 0.07 -0.94
C SER A 415 26.10 -0.24 -1.90
N ASP A 416 26.06 -1.42 -2.50
CA ASP A 416 27.01 -1.82 -3.56
C ASP A 416 26.74 -1.12 -4.93
N GLN A 417 25.60 -0.42 -5.07
CA GLN A 417 25.21 0.25 -6.32
C GLN A 417 25.21 1.77 -6.22
N PHE A 418 25.06 2.34 -5.02
CA PHE A 418 24.91 3.78 -4.84
C PHE A 418 25.86 4.30 -3.79
N SER A 419 26.17 5.61 -3.85
CA SER A 419 26.94 6.27 -2.80
C SER A 419 26.27 6.17 -1.44
N ASN A 420 27.08 6.08 -0.39
CA ASN A 420 26.61 6.08 1.00
C ASN A 420 25.66 7.23 1.29
N LYS A 421 24.68 6.98 2.14
CA LYS A 421 23.69 7.97 2.56
C LYS A 421 23.68 8.11 4.07
N LEU A 422 23.72 9.36 4.54
CA LEU A 422 23.39 9.72 5.90
C LEU A 422 22.03 10.42 5.86
N THR A 423 21.07 9.92 6.63
CA THR A 423 19.75 10.53 6.79
C THR A 423 19.52 10.85 8.25
N SER A 424 19.00 12.05 8.53
CA SER A 424 18.69 12.51 9.88
C SER A 424 17.25 12.96 9.98
N ASN A 425 16.71 12.85 11.19
CA ASN A 425 15.41 13.35 11.57
C ASN A 425 15.49 13.94 12.98
N LEU A 426 14.81 15.04 13.18
CA LEU A 426 14.58 15.65 14.50
C LEU A 426 13.08 15.91 14.61
N ALA A 427 12.48 15.28 15.62
CA ALA A 427 11.06 15.46 15.90
C ALA A 427 10.86 15.80 17.38
N ALA A 428 9.87 16.60 17.69
CA ALA A 428 9.58 17.02 19.06
C ALA A 428 8.09 17.16 19.31
N THR A 429 7.68 16.78 20.52
CA THR A 429 6.37 17.08 21.11
C THR A 429 6.57 17.99 22.31
N TYR A 430 5.80 19.08 22.34
CA TYR A 430 5.71 20.00 23.47
C TYR A 430 4.29 19.99 24.05
N ASN A 431 4.13 19.55 25.27
CA ASN A 431 2.89 19.60 26.04
C ASN A 431 2.70 21.01 26.59
N ALA A 432 2.02 21.88 25.82
CA ALA A 432 1.76 23.27 26.19
C ALA A 432 0.77 23.35 27.38
N ALA A 433 -0.16 22.39 27.45
CA ALA A 433 -1.06 22.12 28.57
C ALA A 433 -1.38 20.61 28.59
N ASP A 434 -2.07 20.13 29.60
CA ASP A 434 -2.45 18.72 29.74
C ASP A 434 -3.26 18.20 28.54
N ASP A 435 -3.97 19.12 27.87
CA ASP A 435 -4.87 18.86 26.76
C ASP A 435 -4.45 19.55 25.45
N VAL A 436 -3.27 20.20 25.40
CA VAL A 436 -2.75 20.89 24.22
C VAL A 436 -1.31 20.46 23.92
N ARG A 437 -1.09 19.94 22.75
CA ARG A 437 0.23 19.51 22.26
C ARG A 437 0.60 20.24 20.98
N ILE A 438 1.86 20.64 20.88
CA ILE A 438 2.49 21.15 19.67
C ILE A 438 3.54 20.14 19.23
N LYS A 439 3.45 19.70 18.00
CA LYS A 439 4.38 18.73 17.43
C LYS A 439 5.08 19.33 16.22
N ALA A 440 6.39 19.12 16.13
CA ALA A 440 7.19 19.59 15.01
C ALA A 440 8.17 18.51 14.57
N ALA A 441 8.40 18.40 13.27
CA ALA A 441 9.39 17.48 12.71
C ALA A 441 10.09 18.09 11.50
N ILE A 442 11.39 17.81 11.38
CA ILE A 442 12.19 18.02 10.18
C ILE A 442 12.97 16.74 9.91
N GLY A 443 12.86 16.21 8.67
CA GLY A 443 13.50 14.95 8.37
C GLY A 443 13.86 14.80 6.91
N GLN A 444 14.92 14.02 6.68
CA GLN A 444 15.40 13.63 5.38
C GLN A 444 14.83 12.25 5.00
N GLY A 445 14.55 12.07 3.73
CA GLY A 445 14.21 10.79 3.14
C GLY A 445 15.01 10.55 1.87
N TYR A 446 15.11 9.30 1.44
CA TYR A 446 15.65 8.96 0.14
C TYR A 446 14.99 7.71 -0.42
N LYS A 447 15.06 7.54 -1.74
CA LYS A 447 14.61 6.35 -2.45
C LYS A 447 15.65 5.94 -3.47
N THR A 448 16.19 4.73 -3.33
CA THR A 448 17.09 4.16 -4.34
C THR A 448 16.29 3.71 -5.56
N PRO A 449 16.85 3.84 -6.79
CA PRO A 449 16.31 3.15 -7.94
C PRO A 449 16.19 1.66 -7.65
N THR A 450 15.15 1.03 -8.17
CA THR A 450 14.95 -0.41 -8.07
C THR A 450 15.78 -1.14 -9.12
N VAL A 451 15.94 -2.46 -8.98
CA VAL A 451 16.56 -3.28 -10.01
C VAL A 451 15.88 -3.08 -11.38
N ASN A 452 14.56 -2.92 -11.40
CA ASN A 452 13.83 -2.66 -12.63
C ASN A 452 14.15 -1.29 -13.22
N ASP A 453 14.24 -0.23 -12.42
CA ASP A 453 14.56 1.11 -12.92
C ASP A 453 15.94 1.15 -13.59
N LEU A 454 16.89 0.32 -13.09
CA LEU A 454 18.24 0.26 -13.60
C LEU A 454 18.39 -0.65 -14.83
N TYR A 455 17.68 -1.78 -14.86
CA TYR A 455 18.02 -2.87 -15.78
C TYR A 455 16.85 -3.44 -16.58
N ILE A 456 15.64 -2.84 -16.53
CA ILE A 456 14.51 -3.30 -17.32
C ILE A 456 14.81 -3.20 -18.82
N PHE A 457 14.44 -4.23 -19.55
CA PHE A 457 14.48 -4.28 -21.00
C PHE A 457 13.28 -5.10 -21.48
N TRP A 458 12.14 -4.41 -21.73
CA TRP A 458 10.86 -5.09 -21.80
C TRP A 458 9.85 -4.39 -22.71
N GLU A 459 9.21 -5.17 -23.58
CA GLU A 459 8.05 -4.75 -24.37
C GLU A 459 6.78 -4.81 -23.51
N MET A 460 6.15 -3.66 -23.32
CA MET A 460 4.86 -3.60 -22.66
C MET A 460 3.75 -3.95 -23.65
N TYR A 461 3.15 -5.14 -23.48
CA TYR A 461 2.10 -5.66 -24.37
C TYR A 461 0.72 -5.05 -24.17
N ALA A 462 0.57 -3.99 -23.41
CA ALA A 462 -0.70 -3.33 -23.21
C ALA A 462 -1.18 -2.72 -24.54
N ALA A 463 -2.40 -3.03 -24.93
CA ALA A 463 -3.00 -2.42 -26.08
C ALA A 463 -3.21 -0.93 -25.85
N ASN A 464 -2.41 -0.08 -26.47
CA ASN A 464 -2.77 1.32 -26.65
C ASN A 464 -3.81 1.41 -27.76
N PRO A 465 -4.85 2.26 -27.63
CA PRO A 465 -5.70 2.59 -28.75
C PRO A 465 -4.84 3.12 -29.91
N GLY A 466 -4.75 2.38 -30.99
CA GLY A 466 -3.91 2.74 -32.14
C GLY A 466 -2.74 1.80 -32.46
N GLY A 467 -2.50 0.75 -31.64
CA GLY A 467 -1.72 -0.42 -32.05
C GLY A 467 -0.22 -0.35 -31.90
N LYS A 468 0.35 0.71 -31.31
CA LYS A 468 1.78 0.77 -31.01
C LYS A 468 2.01 0.57 -29.52
N GLY A 469 2.94 -0.33 -29.17
CA GLY A 469 3.34 -0.63 -27.81
C GLY A 469 4.34 0.38 -27.25
N GLN A 470 4.86 0.08 -26.07
CA GLN A 470 5.95 0.80 -25.44
C GLN A 470 7.02 -0.20 -25.06
N PHE A 471 8.26 0.12 -25.37
CA PHE A 471 9.43 -0.66 -24.99
C PHE A 471 10.20 0.10 -23.90
N TYR A 472 10.32 -0.49 -22.72
CA TYR A 472 10.99 0.14 -21.58
C TYR A 472 12.45 -0.28 -21.50
N VAL A 473 13.34 0.72 -21.33
CA VAL A 473 14.78 0.53 -21.16
C VAL A 473 15.22 1.17 -19.85
N GLY A 474 15.87 0.40 -18.99
CA GLY A 474 16.40 0.86 -17.71
C GLY A 474 17.57 1.83 -17.90
N ASN A 475 17.91 2.56 -16.83
CA ASN A 475 19.02 3.49 -16.81
C ASN A 475 19.93 3.24 -15.60
N PRO A 476 21.11 2.63 -15.75
CA PRO A 476 22.06 2.37 -14.67
C PRO A 476 22.62 3.63 -14.00
N ASP A 477 22.55 4.80 -14.67
CA ASP A 477 23.09 6.08 -14.18
C ASP A 477 22.11 6.85 -13.27
N LEU A 478 20.97 6.26 -12.96
CA LEU A 478 19.99 6.89 -12.08
C LEU A 478 20.55 7.15 -10.68
N LYS A 479 20.27 8.34 -10.17
CA LYS A 479 20.61 8.76 -8.80
C LYS A 479 19.45 8.45 -7.87
N PRO A 480 19.73 8.14 -6.58
CA PRO A 480 18.70 8.06 -5.56
C PRO A 480 17.94 9.39 -5.43
N GLU A 481 16.61 9.31 -5.36
CA GLU A 481 15.76 10.44 -5.02
C GLU A 481 15.99 10.85 -3.57
N LYS A 482 15.76 12.12 -3.26
CA LYS A 482 15.95 12.71 -1.93
C LYS A 482 14.77 13.58 -1.56
N SER A 483 14.44 13.60 -0.28
CA SER A 483 13.46 14.56 0.24
C SER A 483 13.96 15.24 1.50
N LEU A 484 13.50 16.48 1.68
CA LEU A 484 13.58 17.20 2.95
C LEU A 484 12.15 17.65 3.28
N SER A 485 11.67 17.24 4.43
CA SER A 485 10.28 17.46 4.84
C SER A 485 10.21 18.17 6.18
N TYR A 486 9.23 19.05 6.29
CA TYR A 486 8.90 19.85 7.47
C TYR A 486 7.45 19.63 7.84
N GLU A 487 7.19 19.56 9.12
CA GLU A 487 5.85 19.41 9.67
C GLU A 487 5.72 20.21 10.97
N LEU A 488 4.57 20.86 11.13
CA LEU A 488 4.16 21.51 12.38
C LEU A 488 2.67 21.24 12.59
N SER A 489 2.31 20.80 13.79
CA SER A 489 0.92 20.56 14.12
C SER A 489 0.57 20.93 15.56
N VAL A 490 -0.71 21.15 15.79
CA VAL A 490 -1.31 21.40 17.10
C VAL A 490 -2.44 20.41 17.30
N GLU A 491 -2.46 19.76 18.45
CA GLU A 491 -3.53 18.88 18.89
C GLU A 491 -4.17 19.43 20.16
N LYS A 492 -5.49 19.39 20.21
CA LYS A 492 -6.29 19.78 21.38
C LYS A 492 -7.30 18.71 21.71
N ASP A 493 -7.31 18.30 22.97
CA ASP A 493 -8.32 17.39 23.51
C ASP A 493 -9.35 18.15 24.35
N TRP A 494 -10.57 17.65 24.40
CA TRP A 494 -11.61 18.04 25.34
C TRP A 494 -12.06 16.81 26.12
N GLY A 495 -11.25 16.44 27.12
CA GLY A 495 -11.40 15.20 27.87
C GLY A 495 -11.24 13.97 26.96
N ASP A 496 -12.05 12.93 27.26
CA ASP A 496 -12.09 11.67 26.49
C ASP A 496 -13.09 11.69 25.32
N ARG A 497 -13.69 12.85 25.00
CA ARG A 497 -14.82 12.95 24.07
C ARG A 497 -14.45 13.53 22.72
N SER A 498 -13.49 14.42 22.67
CA SER A 498 -13.18 15.14 21.44
C SER A 498 -11.70 15.39 21.29
N THR A 499 -11.22 15.30 20.06
CA THR A 499 -9.87 15.66 19.67
C THR A 499 -9.92 16.45 18.37
N VAL A 500 -9.10 17.48 18.25
CA VAL A 500 -8.86 18.21 17.00
C VAL A 500 -7.36 18.28 16.75
N HIS A 501 -6.96 17.99 15.54
CA HIS A 501 -5.61 18.12 15.01
C HIS A 501 -5.60 19.11 13.84
N LEU A 502 -4.70 20.07 13.86
CA LEU A 502 -4.41 20.97 12.75
C LEU A 502 -2.92 20.88 12.44
N GLY A 503 -2.58 20.52 11.21
CA GLY A 503 -1.20 20.37 10.76
C GLY A 503 -0.92 21.08 9.43
N VAL A 504 0.32 21.52 9.28
CA VAL A 504 0.88 22.02 8.00
C VAL A 504 2.12 21.23 7.66
N PHE A 505 2.31 20.90 6.40
CA PHE A 505 3.46 20.13 5.95
C PHE A 505 4.01 20.67 4.63
N ARG A 506 5.31 20.45 4.43
CA ARG A 506 5.98 20.68 3.17
C ARG A 506 7.10 19.67 2.97
N SER A 507 7.16 19.07 1.79
CA SER A 507 8.24 18.17 1.35
C SER A 507 8.81 18.64 0.03
N GLU A 508 10.12 18.80 -0.01
CA GLU A 508 10.90 19.10 -1.20
C GLU A 508 11.58 17.83 -1.69
N VAL A 509 11.23 17.40 -2.89
CA VAL A 509 11.76 16.16 -3.50
C VAL A 509 12.68 16.55 -4.65
N LYS A 510 13.88 15.95 -4.66
CA LYS A 510 14.90 16.15 -5.70
C LYS A 510 15.28 14.82 -6.35
N ASP A 511 15.78 14.91 -7.57
CA ASP A 511 16.22 13.76 -8.35
C ASP A 511 15.09 12.72 -8.57
N LEU A 512 13.82 13.15 -8.65
CA LEU A 512 12.67 12.27 -8.81
C LEU A 512 12.80 11.44 -10.08
N ILE A 513 12.69 10.12 -10.00
CA ILE A 513 12.79 9.24 -11.17
C ILE A 513 11.47 9.30 -11.93
N SER A 514 11.55 9.49 -13.24
CA SER A 514 10.40 9.54 -14.15
C SER A 514 10.72 8.83 -15.45
N THR A 515 9.68 8.33 -16.10
CA THR A 515 9.79 7.79 -17.46
C THR A 515 9.55 8.89 -18.48
N TYR A 516 10.20 8.77 -19.63
CA TYR A 516 10.00 9.68 -20.75
C TYR A 516 10.14 8.93 -22.09
N TRP A 517 9.47 9.44 -23.12
CA TRP A 517 9.68 8.97 -24.47
C TRP A 517 11.00 9.52 -25.02
N THR A 518 11.85 8.63 -25.54
CA THR A 518 13.18 9.00 -26.06
C THR A 518 13.13 9.73 -27.41
N GLY A 519 11.96 9.79 -28.05
CA GLY A 519 11.80 10.23 -29.44
C GLY A 519 12.08 9.16 -30.47
N LYS A 520 12.49 7.94 -30.03
CA LYS A 520 12.83 6.81 -30.92
C LYS A 520 11.71 5.77 -30.92
N LEU A 521 11.64 5.04 -32.02
CA LEU A 521 10.86 3.82 -32.17
C LEU A 521 11.80 2.60 -32.15
N THR A 522 11.28 1.42 -31.88
CA THR A 522 12.06 0.16 -31.95
C THR A 522 12.55 -0.13 -33.38
N ASP A 523 11.84 0.39 -34.40
CA ASP A 523 12.25 0.29 -35.81
C ASP A 523 13.53 1.10 -36.15
N ASP A 524 13.89 2.07 -35.30
CA ASP A 524 15.11 2.89 -35.50
C ASP A 524 16.39 2.09 -35.18
N ASP A 525 16.24 0.97 -34.43
CA ASP A 525 17.35 0.05 -34.12
C ASP A 525 16.84 -1.40 -34.07
N PRO A 526 16.57 -2.04 -35.23
CA PRO A 526 16.02 -3.39 -35.29
C PRO A 526 16.94 -4.46 -34.70
N ASP A 527 18.25 -4.22 -34.69
CA ASP A 527 19.23 -5.16 -34.12
C ASP A 527 19.16 -5.15 -32.57
N LEU A 528 18.89 -4.01 -31.99
CA LEU A 528 18.69 -3.87 -30.54
C LEU A 528 17.32 -4.40 -30.08
N TYR A 529 16.29 -4.29 -30.94
CA TYR A 529 14.91 -4.69 -30.65
C TYR A 529 14.38 -5.75 -31.60
N PRO A 530 15.03 -6.94 -31.72
CA PRO A 530 14.69 -7.95 -32.70
C PRO A 530 13.24 -8.43 -32.56
N GLY A 531 12.49 -8.36 -33.66
CA GLY A 531 11.10 -8.80 -33.70
C GLY A 531 10.07 -7.86 -33.10
N VAL A 532 10.48 -6.73 -32.49
CA VAL A 532 9.60 -5.67 -31.97
C VAL A 532 9.54 -4.56 -33.02
N LYS A 533 8.31 -4.19 -33.44
CA LYS A 533 8.14 -3.19 -34.50
C LYS A 533 7.21 -2.06 -34.08
N GLY A 534 7.68 -0.83 -34.29
CA GLY A 534 6.89 0.37 -34.17
C GLY A 534 6.58 0.82 -32.75
N ASP A 535 7.18 0.21 -31.72
CA ASP A 535 6.97 0.57 -30.34
C ASP A 535 7.77 1.81 -29.96
N GLN A 536 7.20 2.64 -29.08
CA GLN A 536 7.88 3.79 -28.51
C GLN A 536 8.91 3.35 -27.48
N VAL A 537 10.16 3.79 -27.64
CA VAL A 537 11.22 3.51 -26.66
C VAL A 537 11.11 4.48 -25.48
N MET A 538 10.75 3.95 -24.32
CA MET A 538 10.64 4.65 -23.04
C MET A 538 11.89 4.41 -22.20
N ALA A 539 12.44 5.46 -21.62
CA ALA A 539 13.59 5.36 -20.71
C ALA A 539 13.35 6.08 -19.39
N TYR A 540 14.21 5.86 -18.42
CA TYR A 540 14.16 6.48 -17.10
C TYR A 540 15.18 7.61 -16.98
N LYS A 541 14.79 8.68 -16.28
CA LYS A 541 15.69 9.80 -15.93
C LYS A 541 15.31 10.38 -14.59
N ASN A 542 16.26 11.06 -13.94
CA ASN A 542 15.96 11.92 -12.80
C ASN A 542 15.43 13.27 -13.32
N ILE A 543 14.31 13.74 -12.77
CA ILE A 543 13.80 15.09 -12.93
C ILE A 543 14.20 15.95 -11.72
N PRO A 544 14.44 17.30 -11.93
CA PRO A 544 15.16 18.08 -10.92
C PRO A 544 14.44 18.21 -9.58
N GLU A 545 13.20 18.69 -9.54
CA GLU A 545 12.52 19.01 -8.29
C GLU A 545 11.00 18.91 -8.36
N ALA A 546 10.40 18.45 -7.24
CA ALA A 546 8.96 18.53 -6.97
C ALA A 546 8.73 19.09 -5.56
N THR A 547 7.59 19.74 -5.36
CA THR A 547 7.15 20.21 -4.04
C THR A 547 5.77 19.63 -3.72
N LEU A 548 5.62 19.13 -2.51
CA LEU A 548 4.36 18.65 -1.93
C LEU A 548 4.13 19.45 -0.65
N GLN A 549 3.04 20.24 -0.60
CA GLN A 549 2.73 21.02 0.61
C GLN A 549 1.23 21.08 0.84
N GLY A 550 0.83 21.26 2.09
CA GLY A 550 -0.58 21.27 2.39
C GLY A 550 -0.93 21.55 3.84
N VAL A 551 -2.22 21.47 4.09
CA VAL A 551 -2.85 21.66 5.41
C VAL A 551 -3.76 20.47 5.67
N GLU A 552 -3.70 19.92 6.88
CA GLU A 552 -4.57 18.86 7.36
C GLU A 552 -5.33 19.34 8.60
N LEU A 553 -6.64 19.19 8.59
CA LEU A 553 -7.51 19.40 9.74
C LEU A 553 -8.29 18.12 9.99
N TYR A 554 -8.22 17.60 11.19
CA TYR A 554 -8.93 16.40 11.57
C TYR A 554 -9.60 16.60 12.94
N GLY A 555 -10.78 16.04 13.10
CA GLY A 555 -11.48 16.05 14.39
C GLY A 555 -12.29 14.80 14.62
N SER A 556 -12.37 14.36 15.87
CA SER A 556 -13.25 13.29 16.32
C SER A 556 -14.08 13.76 17.50
N HIS A 557 -15.32 13.29 17.60
CA HIS A 557 -16.22 13.61 18.69
C HIS A 557 -17.13 12.45 19.06
N ARG A 558 -17.23 12.13 20.35
CA ARG A 558 -18.18 11.17 20.88
C ARG A 558 -19.43 11.88 21.41
N LEU A 559 -20.54 11.73 20.68
CA LEU A 559 -21.83 12.27 21.06
C LEU A 559 -22.60 11.26 21.93
N GLY A 560 -22.75 11.58 23.20
CA GLY A 560 -23.33 10.65 24.19
C GLY A 560 -22.41 9.43 24.40
N LYS A 561 -23.02 8.23 24.51
CA LYS A 561 -22.27 6.99 24.75
C LYS A 561 -22.00 6.18 23.50
N ASN A 562 -22.84 6.34 22.47
CA ASN A 562 -22.98 5.36 21.39
C ASN A 562 -22.73 5.93 20.00
N ILE A 563 -22.58 7.25 19.83
CA ILE A 563 -22.36 7.87 18.51
C ILE A 563 -20.96 8.45 18.46
N TYR A 564 -20.22 8.09 17.42
CA TYR A 564 -18.88 8.58 17.15
C TYR A 564 -18.88 9.29 15.79
N LEU A 565 -18.33 10.49 15.79
CA LEU A 565 -18.21 11.35 14.63
C LEU A 565 -16.73 11.59 14.35
N ASN A 566 -16.35 11.53 13.10
CA ASN A 566 -15.04 11.95 12.64
C ASN A 566 -15.16 12.77 11.37
N ALA A 567 -14.34 13.79 11.23
CA ALA A 567 -14.27 14.62 10.04
C ALA A 567 -12.83 15.03 9.77
N GLY A 568 -12.49 15.09 8.49
CA GLY A 568 -11.16 15.48 8.05
C GLY A 568 -11.18 16.32 6.79
N TYR A 569 -10.19 17.18 6.66
CA TYR A 569 -9.94 17.98 5.47
C TYR A 569 -8.45 18.03 5.18
N THR A 570 -8.07 17.76 3.93
CA THR A 570 -6.72 17.93 3.43
C THR A 570 -6.75 18.88 2.23
N PHE A 571 -5.94 19.93 2.30
CA PHE A 571 -5.54 20.72 1.14
C PHE A 571 -4.15 20.26 0.69
N LEU A 572 -3.97 20.01 -0.61
CA LEU A 572 -2.71 19.58 -1.20
C LEU A 572 -2.35 20.42 -2.42
N ASP A 573 -1.17 21.06 -2.39
CA ASP A 573 -0.52 21.66 -3.54
C ASP A 573 0.74 20.85 -3.90
N ALA A 574 0.66 20.07 -4.98
CA ALA A 574 1.71 19.18 -5.46
C ALA A 574 2.14 19.57 -6.87
N LYS A 575 3.39 20.00 -7.04
CA LYS A 575 3.91 20.57 -8.30
C LYS A 575 5.27 20.02 -8.67
N ASP A 576 5.46 19.79 -9.96
CA ASP A 576 6.77 19.76 -10.61
C ASP A 576 7.28 21.18 -10.72
N LYS A 577 8.39 21.50 -10.07
CA LYS A 577 8.99 22.85 -10.09
C LYS A 577 9.66 23.18 -11.40
N THR A 578 10.03 22.19 -12.21
CA THR A 578 10.75 22.39 -13.46
C THR A 578 9.89 23.10 -14.50
N ASN A 579 8.60 22.73 -14.56
CA ASN A 579 7.65 23.24 -15.55
C ASN A 579 6.41 23.91 -14.91
N GLY A 580 6.34 23.95 -13.57
CA GLY A 580 5.23 24.53 -12.82
C GLY A 580 3.93 23.73 -12.91
N THR A 581 3.95 22.52 -13.50
CA THR A 581 2.75 21.72 -13.69
C THR A 581 2.36 20.98 -12.42
N ARG A 582 1.08 20.74 -12.29
CA ARG A 582 0.54 19.95 -11.18
C ARG A 582 0.89 18.48 -11.34
N LEU A 583 1.23 17.80 -10.25
CA LEU A 583 1.43 16.35 -10.26
C LEU A 583 0.08 15.62 -10.39
N LYS A 584 0.05 14.55 -11.19
CA LYS A 584 -1.16 13.77 -11.50
C LYS A 584 -1.56 12.79 -10.37
N ASP A 585 -2.75 12.23 -10.49
CA ASP A 585 -3.35 11.19 -9.62
C ASP A 585 -3.53 11.68 -8.17
N ARG A 586 -3.92 12.97 -8.02
CA ARG A 586 -4.08 13.65 -6.71
C ARG A 586 -5.26 14.60 -6.71
N ALA A 587 -6.03 14.56 -5.62
CA ALA A 587 -7.03 15.60 -5.33
C ALA A 587 -6.35 16.85 -4.80
N LYS A 588 -6.88 18.02 -5.11
CA LYS A 588 -6.47 19.29 -4.52
C LYS A 588 -7.03 19.46 -3.12
N HIS A 589 -8.28 19.01 -2.93
CA HIS A 589 -8.94 18.98 -1.63
C HIS A 589 -9.54 17.59 -1.42
N GLN A 590 -9.36 17.06 -0.22
CA GLN A 590 -10.01 15.84 0.22
C GLN A 590 -10.81 16.14 1.48
N VAL A 591 -12.06 15.75 1.50
CA VAL A 591 -12.95 15.83 2.68
C VAL A 591 -13.32 14.41 3.06
N THR A 592 -13.15 14.08 4.33
CA THR A 592 -13.62 12.80 4.90
C THR A 592 -14.63 13.07 5.99
N PHE A 593 -15.64 12.22 6.09
CA PHE A 593 -16.63 12.28 7.18
C PHE A 593 -17.09 10.87 7.52
N GLY A 594 -17.19 10.57 8.79
CA GLY A 594 -17.66 9.30 9.28
C GLY A 594 -18.60 9.46 10.47
N VAL A 595 -19.60 8.60 10.53
CA VAL A 595 -20.51 8.45 11.68
C VAL A 595 -20.64 6.98 11.99
N SER A 596 -20.47 6.60 13.25
CA SER A 596 -20.80 5.26 13.71
C SER A 596 -21.72 5.29 14.92
N TYR A 597 -22.73 4.43 14.90
CA TYR A 597 -23.62 4.16 16.03
C TYR A 597 -23.33 2.77 16.57
N GLN A 598 -22.97 2.69 17.84
CA GLN A 598 -22.54 1.48 18.53
C GLN A 598 -23.38 1.31 19.80
N PRO A 599 -24.46 0.54 19.76
CA PRO A 599 -25.31 0.31 20.93
C PRO A 599 -24.59 -0.52 22.00
N GLU A 600 -24.90 -0.29 23.27
CA GLU A 600 -24.39 -1.11 24.38
C GLU A 600 -24.85 -2.58 24.27
N ASN A 601 -26.04 -2.78 23.70
CA ASN A 601 -26.57 -4.12 23.44
C ASN A 601 -26.02 -4.65 22.11
N ILE A 602 -25.13 -5.64 22.16
CA ILE A 602 -24.52 -6.29 20.98
C ILE A 602 -25.52 -6.92 20.02
N TYR A 603 -26.73 -7.24 20.46
CA TYR A 603 -27.81 -7.77 19.64
C TYR A 603 -28.63 -6.68 18.93
N ALA A 604 -28.37 -5.42 19.19
CA ALA A 604 -28.90 -4.31 18.41
C ALA A 604 -28.03 -4.09 17.15
N TRP A 605 -28.53 -3.28 16.21
CA TRP A 605 -27.79 -2.95 15.00
C TRP A 605 -26.69 -1.93 15.27
N ASP A 606 -25.45 -2.28 14.98
CA ASP A 606 -24.35 -1.36 14.74
C ASP A 606 -24.52 -0.74 13.36
N LEU A 607 -24.30 0.56 13.23
CA LEU A 607 -24.38 1.27 11.94
C LEU A 607 -23.13 2.11 11.75
N SER A 608 -22.59 2.09 10.53
CA SER A 608 -21.53 3.03 10.14
C SER A 608 -21.84 3.66 8.78
N PHE A 609 -21.45 4.91 8.65
CA PHE A 609 -21.49 5.68 7.42
C PHE A 609 -20.15 6.38 7.26
N ASP A 610 -19.52 6.23 6.10
CA ASP A 610 -18.25 6.87 5.75
C ASP A 610 -18.39 7.55 4.38
N LEU A 611 -17.80 8.75 4.27
CA LEU A 611 -17.79 9.54 3.05
C LEU A 611 -16.38 10.08 2.80
N VAL A 612 -15.95 9.98 1.54
CA VAL A 612 -14.72 10.62 1.04
C VAL A 612 -15.07 11.41 -0.21
N SER A 613 -14.80 12.72 -0.20
CA SER A 613 -14.96 13.59 -1.35
C SER A 613 -13.60 14.09 -1.82
N ASN A 614 -13.26 13.83 -3.08
CA ASN A 614 -12.06 14.29 -3.75
C ASN A 614 -12.45 15.40 -4.73
N ILE A 615 -11.96 16.61 -4.48
CA ILE A 615 -12.26 17.81 -5.26
C ILE A 615 -10.99 18.25 -5.99
N GLY A 616 -11.14 18.53 -7.27
CA GLY A 616 -10.03 18.88 -8.13
C GLY A 616 -9.05 17.70 -8.32
N TYR A 617 -9.53 16.48 -8.45
CA TYR A 617 -8.71 15.30 -8.74
C TYR A 617 -8.14 15.40 -10.16
N TYR A 618 -6.81 15.51 -10.27
CA TYR A 618 -6.09 15.72 -11.53
C TYR A 618 -5.49 14.41 -12.01
N PHE A 619 -5.88 13.92 -13.17
CA PHE A 619 -5.52 12.61 -13.69
C PHE A 619 -5.33 12.60 -15.21
N ASN A 620 -4.66 11.56 -15.72
CA ASN A 620 -4.58 11.30 -17.15
C ASN A 620 -5.86 10.63 -17.63
N ASN A 621 -6.60 11.28 -18.54
CA ASN A 621 -7.75 10.67 -19.17
C ASN A 621 -7.30 9.78 -20.35
N GLY A 622 -7.07 8.50 -20.06
CA GLY A 622 -6.61 7.53 -21.04
C GLY A 622 -7.52 7.38 -22.24
N ASP A 623 -8.85 7.59 -22.09
CA ASP A 623 -9.82 7.49 -23.19
C ASP A 623 -9.63 8.58 -24.24
N LYS A 624 -9.11 9.74 -23.85
CA LYS A 624 -8.86 10.89 -24.72
C LYS A 624 -7.40 11.03 -25.13
N SER A 625 -6.51 10.26 -24.49
CA SER A 625 -5.08 10.32 -24.80
C SER A 625 -4.78 9.63 -26.12
N THR A 626 -4.04 10.30 -26.98
CA THR A 626 -3.48 9.73 -28.20
C THR A 626 -1.98 9.53 -28.03
N MET A 627 -1.37 8.72 -28.91
CA MET A 627 0.03 8.39 -28.87
C MET A 627 0.92 9.63 -28.76
N GLY A 628 1.66 9.77 -27.66
CA GLY A 628 2.54 10.91 -27.40
C GLY A 628 1.87 12.16 -26.80
N ASN A 629 0.52 12.22 -26.80
CA ASN A 629 -0.24 13.32 -26.25
C ASN A 629 -1.16 12.83 -25.13
N PHE A 630 -0.74 13.00 -23.88
CA PHE A 630 -1.58 12.73 -22.72
C PHE A 630 -2.55 13.88 -22.50
N VAL A 631 -3.84 13.53 -22.37
CA VAL A 631 -4.88 14.51 -21.98
C VAL A 631 -5.12 14.38 -20.49
N TYR A 632 -4.85 15.49 -19.78
CA TYR A 632 -5.09 15.58 -18.33
C TYR A 632 -6.39 16.29 -18.05
N GLU A 633 -7.15 15.79 -17.12
CA GLU A 633 -8.43 16.36 -16.71
C GLU A 633 -8.51 16.50 -15.20
N THR A 634 -9.41 17.38 -14.77
CA THR A 634 -9.75 17.56 -13.35
C THR A 634 -11.19 17.10 -13.14
N LYS A 635 -11.43 16.27 -12.12
CA LYS A 635 -12.74 15.75 -11.80
C LYS A 635 -12.99 15.77 -10.30
N ASP A 636 -14.22 16.06 -9.92
CA ASP A 636 -14.69 15.94 -8.55
C ASP A 636 -15.50 14.65 -8.42
N PHE A 637 -15.31 13.93 -7.32
CA PHE A 637 -16.12 12.76 -7.01
C PHE A 637 -16.22 12.51 -5.52
N THR A 638 -17.33 11.88 -5.13
CA THR A 638 -17.60 11.53 -3.73
C THR A 638 -18.01 10.07 -3.65
N ILE A 639 -17.39 9.35 -2.76
CA ILE A 639 -17.71 7.96 -2.43
C ILE A 639 -18.27 7.93 -1.02
N ALA A 640 -19.45 7.36 -0.86
CA ALA A 640 -20.07 7.15 0.44
C ALA A 640 -20.41 5.67 0.62
N ASN A 641 -20.23 5.17 1.83
CA ASN A 641 -20.45 3.77 2.19
C ASN A 641 -21.36 3.71 3.43
N ILE A 642 -22.18 2.67 3.51
CA ILE A 642 -22.96 2.35 4.70
C ILE A 642 -22.80 0.87 5.03
N MET A 643 -22.66 0.58 6.32
CA MET A 643 -22.59 -0.77 6.85
C MET A 643 -23.51 -0.91 8.05
N ALA A 644 -24.24 -2.02 8.10
CA ALA A 644 -25.04 -2.41 9.25
C ALA A 644 -24.63 -3.81 9.68
N SER A 645 -24.41 -4.02 10.98
CA SER A 645 -24.10 -5.34 11.52
C SER A 645 -24.79 -5.58 12.85
N ARG A 646 -25.02 -6.85 13.19
CA ARG A 646 -25.54 -7.24 14.51
C ARG A 646 -25.18 -8.66 14.85
N HIS A 647 -25.09 -8.96 16.13
CA HIS A 647 -25.03 -10.35 16.61
C HIS A 647 -26.42 -10.97 16.63
N LEU A 648 -26.58 -12.17 16.06
CA LEU A 648 -27.79 -12.99 16.19
C LEU A 648 -27.79 -13.73 17.52
N ASN A 649 -26.61 -14.16 17.94
CA ASN A 649 -26.30 -14.76 19.22
C ASN A 649 -24.84 -14.43 19.60
N LYS A 650 -24.32 -14.99 20.70
CA LYS A 650 -22.95 -14.68 21.17
C LYS A 650 -21.84 -15.07 20.16
N ASP A 651 -22.12 -16.05 19.30
CA ASP A 651 -21.14 -16.65 18.39
C ASP A 651 -21.36 -16.25 16.93
N THR A 652 -22.54 -15.73 16.57
CA THR A 652 -22.91 -15.40 15.18
C THR A 652 -23.19 -13.92 14.98
N LYS A 653 -22.47 -13.29 14.08
CA LYS A 653 -22.66 -11.92 13.61
C LYS A 653 -23.02 -11.92 12.13
N ILE A 654 -23.99 -11.11 11.74
CA ILE A 654 -24.32 -10.84 10.34
C ILE A 654 -24.07 -9.38 10.00
N TYR A 655 -23.81 -9.10 8.74
CA TYR A 655 -23.68 -7.74 8.25
C TYR A 655 -24.21 -7.56 6.84
N LEU A 656 -24.63 -6.31 6.54
CA LEU A 656 -25.11 -5.84 5.26
C LEU A 656 -24.39 -4.55 4.93
N GLY A 657 -23.87 -4.41 3.72
CA GLY A 657 -23.13 -3.22 3.29
C GLY A 657 -23.54 -2.73 1.90
N ILE A 658 -23.44 -1.43 1.72
CA ILE A 658 -23.51 -0.77 0.42
C ILE A 658 -22.29 0.13 0.31
N ASP A 659 -21.34 -0.25 -0.53
CA ASP A 659 -20.21 0.59 -0.87
C ASP A 659 -20.55 1.46 -2.08
N ASN A 660 -20.02 2.69 -2.09
CA ASN A 660 -20.22 3.64 -3.17
C ASN A 660 -21.70 3.90 -3.47
N ILE A 661 -22.44 4.38 -2.46
CA ILE A 661 -23.88 4.69 -2.56
C ILE A 661 -24.17 5.65 -3.72
N SER A 662 -23.25 6.59 -4.00
CA SER A 662 -23.35 7.55 -5.09
C SER A 662 -23.27 6.90 -6.49
N ASN A 663 -22.94 5.60 -6.56
CA ASN A 663 -22.75 4.86 -7.81
C ASN A 663 -21.72 5.53 -8.75
N HIS A 664 -20.70 6.17 -8.17
CA HIS A 664 -19.63 6.74 -8.96
C HIS A 664 -18.91 5.64 -9.73
N GLN A 665 -18.79 5.80 -11.04
CA GLN A 665 -18.10 4.87 -11.93
C GLN A 665 -16.95 5.59 -12.63
N ASN A 666 -15.74 5.08 -12.45
CA ASN A 666 -14.57 5.55 -13.16
C ASN A 666 -13.57 4.40 -13.24
N PHE A 667 -13.67 3.64 -14.30
CA PHE A 667 -12.83 2.49 -14.58
C PHE A 667 -12.04 2.71 -15.86
N GLY A 668 -10.86 2.13 -15.91
CA GLY A 668 -9.90 2.31 -16.99
C GLY A 668 -8.48 2.49 -16.44
N PRO A 669 -7.50 2.59 -17.30
CA PRO A 669 -6.13 2.94 -16.91
C PRO A 669 -6.09 4.30 -16.23
N TYR A 670 -5.34 4.41 -15.12
CA TYR A 670 -5.15 5.66 -14.37
C TYR A 670 -6.41 6.28 -13.76
N SER A 671 -7.45 5.48 -13.54
CA SER A 671 -8.69 5.91 -12.90
C SER A 671 -8.65 5.76 -11.38
N ASP A 672 -9.68 6.23 -10.68
CA ASP A 672 -9.85 5.96 -9.25
C ASP A 672 -10.33 4.51 -8.96
N GLY A 673 -10.59 3.72 -9.99
CA GLY A 673 -10.89 2.29 -9.90
C GLY A 673 -12.29 1.94 -9.42
N ASN A 674 -13.19 2.90 -9.31
CA ASN A 674 -14.53 2.66 -8.85
C ASN A 674 -15.40 2.01 -9.93
N LEU A 675 -15.89 0.80 -9.66
CA LEU A 675 -16.75 0.04 -10.56
C LEU A 675 -18.25 0.32 -10.37
N GLY A 676 -18.61 1.18 -9.41
CA GLY A 676 -19.98 1.51 -9.10
C GLY A 676 -20.44 1.00 -7.73
N ARG A 677 -21.75 0.99 -7.50
CA ARG A 677 -22.36 0.58 -6.23
C ARG A 677 -22.22 -0.93 -6.02
N LEU A 678 -21.63 -1.31 -4.87
CA LEU A 678 -21.42 -2.69 -4.46
C LEU A 678 -22.28 -3.02 -3.26
N TYR A 679 -23.08 -4.07 -3.35
CA TYR A 679 -23.83 -4.64 -2.25
C TYR A 679 -23.05 -5.81 -1.65
N ARG A 680 -23.01 -5.89 -0.32
CA ARG A 680 -22.35 -6.96 0.43
C ARG A 680 -23.25 -7.56 1.50
N VAL A 681 -23.21 -8.86 1.65
CA VAL A 681 -23.84 -9.59 2.75
C VAL A 681 -22.84 -10.60 3.28
N GLY A 682 -22.73 -10.70 4.59
CA GLY A 682 -21.81 -11.64 5.20
C GLY A 682 -22.20 -12.11 6.58
N MET A 683 -21.52 -13.15 7.01
CA MET A 683 -21.67 -13.78 8.32
C MET A 683 -20.31 -14.12 8.90
N GLU A 684 -20.17 -13.88 10.18
CA GLU A 684 -19.04 -14.31 11.01
C GLU A 684 -19.55 -15.26 12.07
N TYR A 685 -18.84 -16.38 12.26
CA TYR A 685 -19.11 -17.35 13.29
C TYR A 685 -17.85 -17.60 14.12
N LYS A 686 -17.96 -17.45 15.44
CA LYS A 686 -16.87 -17.65 16.42
C LYS A 686 -17.13 -18.90 17.26
N PHE A 687 -16.08 -19.73 17.39
CA PHE A 687 -16.12 -20.94 18.22
C PHE A 687 -15.47 -20.71 19.58
#